data_a5311f0da9bbb674367f484c76bb7fe2
#
_entry.id   a5311f0da9bbb674367f484c76bb7fe2
#
_cell.length_a   1.000
_cell.length_b   1.000
_cell.length_c   1.000
_cell.angle_alpha   90.00
_cell.angle_beta   90.00
_cell.angle_gamma   90.00
#
_symmetry.space_group_name_H-M   'P 1'
#
loop_
_entity.id
_entity.type
_entity.pdbx_description
1 polymer ?
#
loop_
_entity_poly.entity_id
_entity_poly.type
_entity_poly.pdbx_seq_one_letter_code
_entity_poly.pdbx_strand_id
1 'polypeptide(L)'
;MSEVNIPQKIEEIIAKRKQRLASLETAKSSVDEAAKRIREFKSFQNKMKSDDPAGISMVNGDYSIMERISSISTEEFSKLYDDYSREFDKLVSRLNRDSLNISFVGREGQGKSLIMKNISGLDNSVIPSSNGTSCTGAKSIITNVDSDTVTAEITFYSGAEIVKIINEYLQNLTKKKKYITEHWEIPSIDVDAIQTQAEEAEGATDDVAEMCDNLREYVEYYDQYKGDLGNVISVEKDQIEKYVSHYSCKDPNVKYYKHIAVKLANIKARFPYSDVGRIVLVDTIGLGKTAIGVEDEMLNAVENDSDAIILITRPDPKRYSLGPDWNLLKRIQERISKVYTKEMLFWVLNRVESGEGNVAGVNALLGEINRKDFAVAKALNVNCFSQNEVINGMLIPVLEHLSARITEVDKRLIEKLNRLGERLFNAYKEVCTATDCAFADSADADLKREFSKKIGETFRKNLLGELRKLYLREYAPRREVPCQVLMEAAHEKLNNILNCIPSKEQIVNLTADGTYNQVNIYEHCTDLMRMSIIDDFTGLNVVLDKLVEEMKKDILKIFAGEEYGRLGAIAPLTDDCSSSEWIDSFIEKTKCEEKYKLIGAALQKFRAYTISVQGFLIHEVRDQLDCIDISLNTEIPAFSASMIESDKLADEIYEWLRTYAEEIYEKVERSLNNLYTTPNKSLFAAIKDLFDRITYSNAEDGIKAQDDWRHLYEDWIPLIWKEEYQEKSAMQSIAEQWNAVTDSLGELNSVDNFTIAN
;
A
#
# COMPACT_ATOMS: atom_id res chain seq x y z
N MET A 1 -30.51 -28.01 -15.54
CA MET A 1 -29.28 -27.56 -14.86
C MET A 1 -29.33 -28.18 -13.48
N SER A 2 -28.33 -28.97 -13.07
CA SER A 2 -28.26 -29.49 -11.71
C SER A 2 -28.24 -28.30 -10.75
N GLU A 3 -29.17 -28.26 -9.81
CA GLU A 3 -29.14 -27.25 -8.73
C GLU A 3 -27.76 -27.28 -8.08
N VAL A 4 -27.09 -26.16 -8.09
CA VAL A 4 -25.75 -26.01 -7.47
C VAL A 4 -25.95 -26.11 -5.96
N ASN A 5 -25.41 -27.15 -5.35
CA ASN A 5 -25.47 -27.33 -3.90
C ASN A 5 -24.46 -26.37 -3.22
N ILE A 6 -24.95 -25.21 -2.78
CA ILE A 6 -24.15 -24.16 -2.13
C ILE A 6 -23.40 -24.66 -0.90
N PRO A 7 -24.04 -25.35 0.07
CA PRO A 7 -23.35 -25.91 1.23
C PRO A 7 -22.18 -26.81 0.85
N GLN A 8 -22.37 -27.70 -0.11
CA GLN A 8 -21.30 -28.60 -0.56
C GLN A 8 -20.10 -27.85 -1.14
N LYS A 9 -20.32 -26.80 -1.93
CA LYS A 9 -19.22 -25.97 -2.46
C LYS A 9 -18.45 -25.26 -1.36
N ILE A 10 -19.12 -24.78 -0.33
CA ILE A 10 -18.49 -24.13 0.83
C ILE A 10 -17.64 -25.13 1.59
N GLU A 11 -18.17 -26.33 1.86
CA GLU A 11 -17.42 -27.41 2.51
C GLU A 11 -16.17 -27.82 1.72
N GLU A 12 -16.25 -27.90 0.39
CA GLU A 12 -15.10 -28.16 -0.49
C GLU A 12 -14.01 -27.07 -0.34
N ILE A 13 -14.40 -25.80 -0.29
CA ILE A 13 -13.47 -24.66 -0.10
C ILE A 13 -12.79 -24.77 1.26
N ILE A 14 -13.55 -25.00 2.33
CA ILE A 14 -13.03 -25.12 3.70
C ILE A 14 -12.09 -26.34 3.81
N ALA A 15 -12.46 -27.47 3.24
CA ALA A 15 -11.64 -28.69 3.26
C ALA A 15 -10.29 -28.49 2.56
N LYS A 16 -10.28 -27.85 1.38
CA LYS A 16 -9.05 -27.52 0.65
C LYS A 16 -8.08 -26.65 1.45
N ARG A 17 -8.61 -25.69 2.21
CA ARG A 17 -7.79 -24.83 3.10
C ARG A 17 -7.16 -25.63 4.23
N LYS A 18 -7.97 -26.44 4.93
CA LYS A 18 -7.49 -27.19 6.10
C LYS A 18 -6.38 -28.20 5.77
N GLN A 19 -6.33 -28.68 4.53
CA GLN A 19 -5.24 -29.58 4.09
C GLN A 19 -3.84 -28.93 4.20
N ARG A 20 -3.75 -27.59 4.21
CA ARG A 20 -2.47 -26.87 4.30
C ARG A 20 -1.96 -26.66 5.73
N LEU A 21 -2.78 -26.87 6.75
CA LEU A 21 -2.43 -26.57 8.16
C LEU A 21 -1.26 -27.41 8.67
N ALA A 22 -1.19 -28.69 8.33
CA ALA A 22 -0.15 -29.58 8.83
C ALA A 22 1.27 -29.16 8.40
N SER A 23 1.43 -28.68 7.16
CA SER A 23 2.72 -28.19 6.68
C SER A 23 3.15 -26.87 7.33
N LEU A 24 2.19 -26.04 7.74
CA LEU A 24 2.43 -24.81 8.50
C LEU A 24 2.95 -25.07 9.90
N GLU A 25 2.37 -26.04 10.62
CA GLU A 25 2.78 -26.37 11.98
C GLU A 25 4.22 -26.85 12.06
N THR A 26 4.67 -27.63 11.06
CA THR A 26 6.06 -28.10 10.99
C THR A 26 7.04 -26.94 10.84
N ALA A 27 6.78 -26.02 9.91
CA ALA A 27 7.63 -24.84 9.70
C ALA A 27 7.66 -23.94 10.94
N LYS A 28 6.50 -23.74 11.59
CA LYS A 28 6.41 -22.94 12.83
C LYS A 28 7.23 -23.53 13.96
N SER A 29 7.18 -24.85 14.14
CA SER A 29 7.96 -25.55 15.17
C SER A 29 9.48 -25.31 14.99
N SER A 30 9.99 -25.35 13.77
CA SER A 30 11.41 -25.09 13.49
C SER A 30 11.78 -23.63 13.74
N VAL A 31 10.91 -22.69 13.35
CA VAL A 31 11.11 -21.26 13.60
C VAL A 31 11.06 -20.95 15.10
N ASP A 32 10.17 -21.57 15.86
CA ASP A 32 10.06 -21.39 17.30
C ASP A 32 11.27 -21.97 18.04
N GLU A 33 11.81 -23.10 17.56
CA GLU A 33 13.06 -23.66 18.09
C GLU A 33 14.25 -22.74 17.81
N ALA A 34 14.35 -22.16 16.61
CA ALA A 34 15.36 -21.13 16.32
C ALA A 34 15.24 -19.92 17.24
N ALA A 35 14.03 -19.44 17.47
CA ALA A 35 13.77 -18.33 18.38
C ALA A 35 14.11 -18.66 19.85
N LYS A 36 13.90 -19.90 20.26
CA LYS A 36 14.31 -20.40 21.58
C LYS A 36 15.84 -20.35 21.71
N ARG A 37 16.57 -20.89 20.74
CA ARG A 37 18.04 -20.89 20.72
C ARG A 37 18.63 -19.49 20.75
N ILE A 38 18.07 -18.56 19.99
CA ILE A 38 18.47 -17.14 20.03
C ILE A 38 18.21 -16.52 21.41
N ARG A 39 17.09 -16.85 22.07
CA ARG A 39 16.82 -16.37 23.44
C ARG A 39 17.80 -16.96 24.46
N GLU A 40 18.14 -18.23 24.33
CA GLU A 40 19.15 -18.89 25.17
C GLU A 40 20.52 -18.25 24.97
N PHE A 41 20.91 -17.99 23.74
CA PHE A 41 22.11 -17.21 23.40
C PHE A 41 22.11 -15.82 24.02
N LYS A 42 21.02 -15.08 23.91
CA LYS A 42 20.87 -13.75 24.53
C LYS A 42 20.93 -13.80 26.05
N SER A 43 20.36 -14.83 26.66
CA SER A 43 20.46 -15.07 28.11
C SER A 43 21.90 -15.32 28.53
N PHE A 44 22.64 -16.11 27.75
CA PHE A 44 24.07 -16.33 27.96
C PHE A 44 24.89 -15.05 27.82
N GLN A 45 24.63 -14.22 26.78
CA GLN A 45 25.26 -12.91 26.64
C GLN A 45 25.04 -12.01 27.88
N ASN A 46 23.81 -11.99 28.39
CA ASN A 46 23.46 -11.18 29.56
C ASN A 46 24.13 -11.71 30.84
N LYS A 47 24.19 -13.04 30.99
CA LYS A 47 24.87 -13.69 32.11
C LYS A 47 26.37 -13.38 32.11
N MET A 48 27.01 -13.47 30.95
CA MET A 48 28.43 -13.13 30.80
C MET A 48 28.70 -11.64 31.13
N LYS A 49 27.75 -10.74 30.85
CA LYS A 49 27.84 -9.32 31.23
C LYS A 49 27.71 -9.11 32.74
N SER A 50 26.89 -9.92 33.42
CA SER A 50 26.62 -9.77 34.85
C SER A 50 27.69 -10.47 35.75
N ASP A 51 28.28 -11.55 35.23
CA ASP A 51 29.18 -12.41 36.01
C ASP A 51 30.67 -12.02 35.85
N ASP A 52 31.00 -10.92 35.16
CA ASP A 52 32.35 -10.37 35.07
C ASP A 52 32.55 -9.15 35.96
N PRO A 53 32.85 -9.32 37.25
CA PRO A 53 33.35 -8.22 38.05
C PRO A 53 34.87 -8.06 37.76
N ALA A 54 35.20 -7.32 36.73
CA ALA A 54 36.55 -6.71 36.53
C ALA A 54 37.78 -7.67 36.40
N GLY A 55 37.62 -8.95 36.07
CA GLY A 55 38.73 -9.89 36.15
C GLY A 55 39.08 -10.69 34.89
N ILE A 56 38.13 -10.97 34.02
CA ILE A 56 38.37 -11.83 32.81
C ILE A 56 38.60 -10.98 31.56
N SER A 57 38.26 -9.71 31.58
CA SER A 57 38.42 -8.78 30.47
C SER A 57 39.88 -8.37 30.17
N MET A 58 40.85 -8.77 30.99
CA MET A 58 42.27 -8.43 30.82
C MET A 58 43.15 -9.70 30.71
N VAL A 59 43.18 -10.35 29.60
CA VAL A 59 44.35 -11.15 29.22
C VAL A 59 45.02 -10.42 28.05
N ASN A 60 46.18 -9.82 28.33
CA ASN A 60 47.02 -9.05 27.42
C ASN A 60 46.47 -7.73 26.85
N GLY A 61 45.65 -7.00 27.59
CA GLY A 61 45.26 -5.63 27.20
C GLY A 61 44.17 -5.59 26.10
N ASP A 62 43.51 -6.67 25.84
CA ASP A 62 42.46 -6.75 24.79
C ASP A 62 41.07 -6.93 25.41
N TYR A 63 40.27 -5.85 25.38
CA TYR A 63 38.87 -5.83 25.79
C TYR A 63 37.90 -6.65 24.88
N SER A 64 38.45 -7.47 23.97
CA SER A 64 37.78 -7.80 22.74
C SER A 64 36.75 -8.94 22.80
N ILE A 65 36.85 -9.95 23.67
CA ILE A 65 35.97 -11.13 23.60
C ILE A 65 34.58 -10.84 24.16
N MET A 66 34.50 -10.18 25.31
CA MET A 66 33.20 -9.80 25.91
C MET A 66 32.48 -8.75 25.07
N GLU A 67 33.22 -7.81 24.47
CA GLU A 67 32.66 -6.89 23.49
C GLU A 67 32.19 -7.60 22.24
N ARG A 68 32.93 -8.61 21.74
CA ARG A 68 32.53 -9.43 20.58
C ARG A 68 31.25 -10.21 20.85
N ILE A 69 31.18 -10.94 21.96
CA ILE A 69 29.98 -11.67 22.37
C ILE A 69 28.81 -10.69 22.56
N SER A 70 29.08 -9.57 23.23
CA SER A 70 28.08 -8.55 23.53
C SER A 70 27.57 -7.81 22.29
N SER A 71 28.34 -7.79 21.23
CA SER A 71 28.05 -7.05 20.02
C SER A 71 27.30 -7.88 18.96
N ILE A 72 27.19 -9.19 19.13
CA ILE A 72 26.35 -10.01 18.26
C ILE A 72 24.89 -9.59 18.51
N SER A 73 24.33 -8.84 17.57
CA SER A 73 22.96 -8.36 17.67
C SER A 73 21.98 -9.44 17.29
N THR A 74 21.01 -9.69 18.16
CA THR A 74 19.86 -10.55 17.91
C THR A 74 18.58 -9.75 17.62
N GLU A 75 18.67 -8.42 17.52
CA GLU A 75 17.52 -7.53 17.42
C GLU A 75 16.80 -7.69 16.09
N GLU A 76 17.54 -7.84 14.99
CA GLU A 76 16.94 -8.03 13.67
C GLU A 76 16.20 -9.36 13.59
N PHE A 77 16.81 -10.46 14.11
CA PHE A 77 16.12 -11.74 14.20
C PHE A 77 14.85 -11.64 15.04
N SER A 78 14.90 -11.00 16.21
CA SER A 78 13.76 -10.85 17.10
C SER A 78 12.61 -10.10 16.42
N LYS A 79 12.93 -9.01 15.72
CA LYS A 79 11.94 -8.23 14.97
C LYS A 79 11.31 -9.03 13.83
N LEU A 80 12.13 -9.75 13.06
CA LEU A 80 11.64 -10.60 11.96
C LEU A 80 10.83 -11.79 12.47
N TYR A 81 11.18 -12.33 13.65
CA TYR A 81 10.39 -13.38 14.31
C TYR A 81 9.00 -12.88 14.71
N ASP A 82 8.90 -11.67 15.28
CA ASP A 82 7.63 -11.07 15.63
C ASP A 82 6.77 -10.80 14.39
N ASP A 83 7.37 -10.33 13.30
CA ASP A 83 6.71 -10.12 12.02
C ASP A 83 6.24 -11.45 11.40
N TYR A 84 7.10 -12.47 11.41
CA TYR A 84 6.78 -13.82 10.93
C TYR A 84 5.65 -14.45 11.74
N SER A 85 5.73 -14.40 13.09
CA SER A 85 4.71 -14.98 13.97
C SER A 85 3.36 -14.31 13.76
N ARG A 86 3.32 -12.99 13.61
CA ARG A 86 2.09 -12.24 13.34
C ARG A 86 1.45 -12.63 12.00
N GLU A 87 2.25 -12.73 10.93
CA GLU A 87 1.74 -13.14 9.62
C GLU A 87 1.36 -14.64 9.60
N PHE A 88 2.09 -15.47 10.34
CA PHE A 88 1.77 -16.88 10.56
C PHE A 88 0.41 -17.05 11.26
N ASP A 89 0.20 -16.34 12.37
CA ASP A 89 -1.05 -16.42 13.14
C ASP A 89 -2.25 -15.95 12.30
N LYS A 90 -2.08 -14.92 11.49
CA LYS A 90 -3.09 -14.47 10.53
C LYS A 90 -3.42 -15.57 9.51
N LEU A 91 -2.39 -16.20 8.95
CA LEU A 91 -2.57 -17.26 7.95
C LEU A 91 -3.25 -18.48 8.56
N VAL A 92 -2.80 -18.94 9.72
CA VAL A 92 -3.43 -20.07 10.46
C VAL A 92 -4.88 -19.74 10.80
N SER A 93 -5.15 -18.55 11.35
CA SER A 93 -6.50 -18.09 11.65
C SER A 93 -7.40 -18.14 10.42
N ARG A 94 -6.90 -17.72 9.25
CA ARG A 94 -7.62 -17.78 7.98
C ARG A 94 -7.87 -19.22 7.52
N LEU A 95 -6.83 -20.06 7.51
CA LEU A 95 -6.94 -21.44 7.00
C LEU A 95 -7.74 -22.36 7.92
N ASN A 96 -7.77 -22.07 9.23
CA ASN A 96 -8.50 -22.86 10.23
C ASN A 96 -9.98 -22.48 10.36
N ARG A 97 -10.46 -21.45 9.65
CA ARG A 97 -11.87 -21.06 9.70
C ARG A 97 -12.78 -22.18 9.23
N ASP A 98 -13.85 -22.39 10.00
CA ASP A 98 -14.96 -23.30 9.64
C ASP A 98 -16.03 -22.60 8.80
N SER A 99 -15.77 -21.37 8.33
CA SER A 99 -16.69 -20.55 7.57
C SER A 99 -16.02 -19.89 6.37
N LEU A 100 -16.84 -19.53 5.39
CA LEU A 100 -16.45 -18.67 4.28
C LEU A 100 -16.89 -17.24 4.57
N ASN A 101 -15.95 -16.33 4.67
CA ASN A 101 -16.22 -14.95 5.02
C ASN A 101 -16.33 -14.07 3.76
N ILE A 102 -17.49 -13.47 3.55
CA ILE A 102 -17.78 -12.58 2.43
C ILE A 102 -17.95 -11.16 2.96
N SER A 103 -17.06 -10.26 2.57
CA SER A 103 -17.11 -8.84 2.94
C SER A 103 -17.80 -8.01 1.87
N PHE A 104 -18.72 -7.15 2.32
CA PHE A 104 -19.48 -6.25 1.47
C PHE A 104 -18.95 -4.83 1.64
N VAL A 105 -18.44 -4.27 0.55
CA VAL A 105 -17.79 -2.97 0.50
C VAL A 105 -18.51 -2.09 -0.51
N GLY A 106 -18.63 -0.81 -0.22
CA GLY A 106 -19.25 0.15 -1.11
C GLY A 106 -19.77 1.36 -0.35
N ARG A 107 -20.07 2.42 -1.07
CA ARG A 107 -20.62 3.65 -0.50
C ARG A 107 -22.01 3.40 0.12
N GLU A 108 -22.48 4.39 0.84
CA GLU A 108 -23.84 4.39 1.37
C GLU A 108 -24.87 4.28 0.25
N GLY A 109 -26.00 3.61 0.52
CA GLY A 109 -27.11 3.48 -0.43
C GLY A 109 -26.84 2.58 -1.64
N GLN A 110 -25.68 1.95 -1.76
CA GLN A 110 -25.35 1.08 -2.92
C GLN A 110 -26.05 -0.28 -2.90
N GLY A 111 -26.60 -0.73 -1.77
CA GLY A 111 -27.34 -1.98 -1.65
C GLY A 111 -26.63 -3.09 -0.85
N LYS A 112 -25.59 -2.78 -0.05
CA LYS A 112 -24.86 -3.75 0.79
C LYS A 112 -25.79 -4.57 1.67
N SER A 113 -26.52 -3.92 2.58
CA SER A 113 -27.44 -4.57 3.51
C SER A 113 -28.57 -5.35 2.81
N LEU A 114 -28.99 -4.91 1.63
CA LEU A 114 -30.01 -5.57 0.84
C LEU A 114 -29.51 -6.93 0.29
N ILE A 115 -28.29 -6.96 -0.24
CA ILE A 115 -27.65 -8.21 -0.69
C ILE A 115 -27.51 -9.19 0.49
N MET A 116 -27.02 -8.73 1.64
CA MET A 116 -26.86 -9.58 2.82
C MET A 116 -28.17 -10.17 3.29
N LYS A 117 -29.26 -9.40 3.25
CA LYS A 117 -30.61 -9.92 3.55
C LYS A 117 -31.07 -10.98 2.54
N ASN A 118 -30.82 -10.75 1.27
CA ASN A 118 -31.19 -11.71 0.22
C ASN A 118 -30.35 -12.99 0.27
N ILE A 119 -29.16 -12.95 0.85
CA ILE A 119 -28.34 -14.15 1.12
C ILE A 119 -28.85 -14.88 2.39
N SER A 120 -29.02 -14.13 3.49
CA SER A 120 -29.28 -14.72 4.81
C SER A 120 -30.76 -14.99 5.10
N GLY A 121 -31.64 -14.17 4.52
CA GLY A 121 -33.06 -14.15 4.90
C GLY A 121 -33.38 -13.42 6.20
N LEU A 122 -32.37 -12.74 6.80
CA LEU A 122 -32.55 -11.99 8.05
C LEU A 122 -33.31 -10.68 7.80
N ASP A 123 -34.04 -10.25 8.81
CA ASP A 123 -34.88 -9.06 8.77
C ASP A 123 -34.13 -7.75 9.15
N ASN A 124 -34.86 -6.64 9.13
CA ASN A 124 -34.31 -5.31 9.46
C ASN A 124 -33.84 -5.17 10.90
N SER A 125 -34.29 -6.00 11.83
CA SER A 125 -33.86 -5.91 13.22
C SER A 125 -32.44 -6.44 13.44
N VAL A 126 -31.94 -7.25 12.50
CA VAL A 126 -30.59 -7.83 12.53
C VAL A 126 -29.67 -7.14 11.50
N ILE A 127 -30.18 -6.91 10.28
CA ILE A 127 -29.48 -6.20 9.22
C ILE A 127 -30.27 -4.93 8.86
N PRO A 128 -29.99 -3.80 9.53
CA PRO A 128 -30.71 -2.57 9.26
C PRO A 128 -30.53 -2.11 7.81
N SER A 129 -31.65 -1.77 7.17
CA SER A 129 -31.63 -1.13 5.85
C SER A 129 -32.82 -0.19 5.71
N SER A 130 -32.60 0.98 5.11
CA SER A 130 -33.66 1.93 4.80
C SER A 130 -33.60 2.34 3.33
N ASN A 131 -34.75 2.76 2.79
CA ASN A 131 -34.82 3.31 1.45
C ASN A 131 -34.35 4.79 1.48
N GLY A 132 -33.07 5.05 1.19
CA GLY A 132 -32.54 6.37 0.90
C GLY A 132 -31.76 7.07 2.02
N THR A 133 -31.62 6.49 3.21
CA THR A 133 -30.75 7.01 4.28
C THR A 133 -29.71 5.96 4.70
N SER A 134 -28.52 6.40 5.14
CA SER A 134 -27.50 5.50 5.71
C SER A 134 -28.03 4.81 6.95
N CYS A 135 -27.92 3.49 7.02
CA CYS A 135 -28.37 2.74 8.18
C CYS A 135 -27.23 2.08 8.95
N THR A 136 -26.15 1.66 8.30
CA THR A 136 -25.06 0.94 8.96
C THR A 136 -24.09 1.92 9.61
N GLY A 137 -24.11 1.99 10.93
CA GLY A 137 -23.25 2.88 11.72
C GLY A 137 -22.00 2.21 12.30
N ALA A 138 -21.93 0.89 12.35
CA ALA A 138 -20.81 0.14 12.88
C ALA A 138 -20.50 -1.11 12.04
N LYS A 139 -19.24 -1.55 12.05
CA LYS A 139 -18.82 -2.82 11.43
C LYS A 139 -19.56 -3.98 12.08
N SER A 140 -20.16 -4.86 11.25
CA SER A 140 -20.87 -6.02 11.73
C SER A 140 -20.37 -7.30 11.07
N ILE A 141 -20.18 -8.35 11.88
CA ILE A 141 -19.90 -9.71 11.42
C ILE A 141 -21.13 -10.56 11.77
N ILE A 142 -21.76 -11.14 10.76
CA ILE A 142 -22.99 -11.89 10.92
C ILE A 142 -22.71 -13.36 10.61
N THR A 143 -22.72 -14.18 11.63
CA THR A 143 -22.40 -15.60 11.54
C THR A 143 -23.67 -16.45 11.58
N ASN A 144 -23.79 -17.38 10.62
CA ASN A 144 -24.83 -18.39 10.62
C ASN A 144 -24.53 -19.43 11.70
N VAL A 145 -25.42 -19.56 12.65
CA VAL A 145 -25.32 -20.53 13.75
C VAL A 145 -26.61 -21.34 13.87
N ASP A 146 -26.50 -22.58 14.32
CA ASP A 146 -27.66 -23.42 14.55
C ASP A 146 -28.28 -23.15 15.94
N SER A 147 -28.83 -21.94 16.10
CA SER A 147 -29.48 -21.47 17.32
C SER A 147 -30.68 -20.62 16.95
N ASP A 148 -31.80 -20.88 17.60
CA ASP A 148 -33.03 -20.09 17.39
C ASP A 148 -32.97 -18.72 18.07
N THR A 149 -31.97 -18.48 18.96
CA THR A 149 -31.76 -17.19 19.61
C THR A 149 -30.76 -16.35 18.82
N VAL A 150 -31.16 -15.15 18.47
CA VAL A 150 -30.26 -14.13 17.85
C VAL A 150 -29.61 -13.33 18.96
N THR A 151 -28.29 -13.32 18.99
CA THR A 151 -27.48 -12.57 19.96
C THR A 151 -26.39 -11.81 19.26
N ALA A 152 -25.96 -10.70 19.85
CA ALA A 152 -24.78 -9.98 19.37
C ALA A 152 -23.84 -9.68 20.53
N GLU A 153 -22.55 -9.85 20.26
CA GLU A 153 -21.49 -9.37 21.12
C GLU A 153 -20.97 -8.05 20.55
N ILE A 154 -21.14 -6.98 21.31
CA ILE A 154 -20.77 -5.62 20.91
C ILE A 154 -19.47 -5.27 21.60
N THR A 155 -18.44 -5.05 20.83
CA THR A 155 -17.12 -4.59 21.30
C THR A 155 -17.02 -3.09 21.06
N PHE A 156 -16.72 -2.33 22.09
CA PHE A 156 -16.51 -0.89 22.00
C PHE A 156 -15.02 -0.54 21.84
N TYR A 157 -14.75 0.60 21.23
CA TYR A 157 -13.41 1.19 21.24
C TYR A 157 -12.97 1.46 22.67
N SER A 158 -11.71 1.25 22.97
CA SER A 158 -11.10 1.74 24.21
C SER A 158 -11.00 3.27 24.22
N GLY A 159 -10.86 3.87 25.41
CA GLY A 159 -10.65 5.32 25.52
C GLY A 159 -9.45 5.82 24.70
N ALA A 160 -8.35 5.05 24.66
CA ALA A 160 -7.16 5.39 23.88
C ALA A 160 -7.41 5.33 22.36
N GLU A 161 -8.21 4.38 21.88
CA GLU A 161 -8.58 4.28 20.46
C GLU A 161 -9.49 5.43 20.04
N ILE A 162 -10.47 5.81 20.86
CA ILE A 162 -11.33 6.98 20.60
C ILE A 162 -10.49 8.26 20.56
N VAL A 163 -9.55 8.46 21.51
CA VAL A 163 -8.62 9.59 21.51
C VAL A 163 -7.82 9.65 20.21
N LYS A 164 -7.38 8.50 19.70
CA LYS A 164 -6.67 8.43 18.42
C LYS A 164 -7.55 8.90 17.27
N ILE A 165 -8.78 8.38 17.17
CA ILE A 165 -9.76 8.77 16.14
C ILE A 165 -10.03 10.28 16.19
N ILE A 166 -10.30 10.83 17.38
CA ILE A 166 -10.56 12.25 17.56
C ILE A 166 -9.35 13.11 17.17
N ASN A 167 -8.14 12.71 17.59
CA ASN A 167 -6.92 13.43 17.23
C ASN A 167 -6.65 13.39 15.71
N GLU A 168 -7.04 12.33 15.01
CA GLU A 168 -6.96 12.26 13.55
C GLU A 168 -7.93 13.26 12.88
N TYR A 169 -9.18 13.42 13.40
CA TYR A 169 -10.09 14.49 12.95
C TYR A 169 -9.48 15.87 13.18
N LEU A 170 -8.98 16.12 14.39
CA LEU A 170 -8.38 17.39 14.78
C LEU A 170 -7.12 17.72 13.96
N GLN A 171 -6.30 16.71 13.65
CA GLN A 171 -5.12 16.87 12.79
C GLN A 171 -5.51 17.28 11.37
N ASN A 172 -6.54 16.67 10.79
CA ASN A 172 -7.00 17.00 9.45
C ASN A 172 -7.63 18.40 9.39
N LEU A 173 -8.39 18.77 10.41
CA LEU A 173 -9.07 20.06 10.48
C LEU A 173 -8.14 21.22 10.88
N THR A 174 -7.21 21.00 11.82
CA THR A 174 -6.39 22.07 12.42
C THR A 174 -4.89 21.95 12.12
N LYS A 175 -4.45 20.87 11.46
CA LYS A 175 -3.03 20.52 11.22
C LYS A 175 -2.19 20.32 12.49
N LYS A 176 -2.79 20.19 13.66
CA LYS A 176 -2.11 19.89 14.93
C LYS A 176 -1.97 18.38 15.11
N LYS A 177 -0.79 17.90 15.51
CA LYS A 177 -0.49 16.46 15.64
C LYS A 177 -1.18 15.78 16.84
N LYS A 178 -1.46 16.52 17.90
CA LYS A 178 -2.11 16.02 19.12
C LYS A 178 -2.90 17.16 19.76
N TYR A 179 -4.16 16.91 20.10
CA TYR A 179 -5.05 17.89 20.68
C TYR A 179 -5.52 17.48 22.07
N ILE A 180 -5.97 16.23 22.22
CA ILE A 180 -6.39 15.62 23.47
C ILE A 180 -5.52 14.42 23.82
N THR A 181 -5.39 14.11 25.11
CA THR A 181 -4.62 12.97 25.61
C THR A 181 -5.50 11.88 26.16
N GLU A 182 -6.67 12.26 26.65
CA GLU A 182 -7.59 11.38 27.35
C GLU A 182 -9.02 11.57 26.82
N HIS A 183 -9.81 10.50 26.81
CA HIS A 183 -11.15 10.54 26.22
C HIS A 183 -12.12 11.49 26.96
N TRP A 184 -11.92 11.73 28.27
CA TRP A 184 -12.79 12.68 29.03
C TRP A 184 -12.57 14.15 28.63
N GLU A 185 -11.56 14.45 27.83
CA GLU A 185 -11.35 15.79 27.27
C GLU A 185 -12.26 16.06 26.05
N ILE A 186 -12.89 15.03 25.46
CA ILE A 186 -13.72 15.13 24.27
C ILE A 186 -14.80 16.21 24.40
N PRO A 187 -15.58 16.32 25.51
CA PRO A 187 -16.61 17.35 25.63
C PRO A 187 -16.08 18.77 25.67
N SER A 188 -14.77 18.98 25.87
CA SER A 188 -14.15 20.30 25.88
C SER A 188 -13.77 20.82 24.50
N ILE A 189 -13.96 20.03 23.44
CA ILE A 189 -13.62 20.41 22.08
C ILE A 189 -14.67 21.37 21.53
N ASP A 190 -14.23 22.57 21.20
CA ASP A 190 -15.08 23.57 20.53
C ASP A 190 -15.06 23.33 19.01
N VAL A 191 -16.03 22.55 18.55
CA VAL A 191 -16.13 22.13 17.14
C VAL A 191 -16.48 23.33 16.24
N ASP A 192 -17.25 24.30 16.73
CA ASP A 192 -17.67 25.47 15.94
C ASP A 192 -16.48 26.38 15.66
N ALA A 193 -15.63 26.62 16.69
CA ALA A 193 -14.39 27.35 16.51
C ALA A 193 -13.41 26.65 15.55
N ILE A 194 -13.35 25.31 15.60
CA ILE A 194 -12.52 24.50 14.70
C ILE A 194 -13.06 24.58 13.28
N GLN A 195 -14.37 24.49 13.09
CA GLN A 195 -15.01 24.59 11.79
C GLN A 195 -14.72 25.94 11.14
N THR A 196 -14.93 27.05 11.88
CA THR A 196 -14.64 28.40 11.39
C THR A 196 -13.17 28.51 10.95
N GLN A 197 -12.25 28.04 11.78
CA GLN A 197 -10.82 28.08 11.47
C GLN A 197 -10.45 27.22 10.23
N ALA A 198 -11.09 26.06 10.06
CA ALA A 198 -10.83 25.16 8.96
C ALA A 198 -11.40 25.67 7.64
N GLU A 199 -12.58 26.32 7.67
CA GLU A 199 -13.23 26.95 6.50
C GLU A 199 -12.50 28.21 6.02
N GLU A 200 -11.87 28.95 6.93
CA GLU A 200 -11.07 30.14 6.62
C GLU A 200 -9.66 29.79 6.09
N ALA A 201 -9.21 28.55 6.23
CA ALA A 201 -7.89 28.12 5.78
C ALA A 201 -7.81 28.07 4.26
N GLU A 202 -6.71 28.56 3.68
CA GLU A 202 -6.43 28.45 2.23
C GLU A 202 -6.45 26.98 1.79
N GLY A 203 -7.30 26.62 0.86
CA GLY A 203 -7.47 25.26 0.34
C GLY A 203 -8.48 24.41 1.12
N ALA A 204 -9.42 25.03 1.83
CA ALA A 204 -10.55 24.33 2.43
C ALA A 204 -11.28 23.47 1.38
N THR A 205 -11.51 22.20 1.69
CA THR A 205 -12.24 21.25 0.83
C THR A 205 -13.71 21.20 1.25
N ASP A 206 -14.58 20.74 0.35
CA ASP A 206 -16.02 20.53 0.64
C ASP A 206 -16.24 19.51 1.80
N ASP A 207 -15.20 18.77 2.17
CA ASP A 207 -15.24 17.75 3.22
C ASP A 207 -15.13 18.32 4.65
N VAL A 208 -14.73 19.61 4.82
CA VAL A 208 -14.52 20.22 6.15
C VAL A 208 -15.80 20.22 6.98
N ALA A 209 -16.90 20.68 6.40
CA ALA A 209 -18.19 20.76 7.11
C ALA A 209 -18.61 19.39 7.64
N GLU A 210 -18.42 18.36 6.83
CA GLU A 210 -18.79 17.00 7.16
C GLU A 210 -17.87 16.35 8.18
N MET A 211 -16.54 16.61 8.12
CA MET A 211 -15.62 16.19 9.19
C MET A 211 -16.00 16.84 10.52
N CYS A 212 -16.42 18.10 10.49
CA CYS A 212 -16.89 18.80 11.69
C CYS A 212 -18.19 18.21 12.21
N ASP A 213 -19.13 17.84 11.34
CA ASP A 213 -20.39 17.19 11.74
C ASP A 213 -20.12 15.83 12.40
N ASN A 214 -19.24 15.02 11.84
CA ASN A 214 -18.84 13.76 12.45
C ASN A 214 -18.15 13.98 13.81
N LEU A 215 -17.23 14.95 13.91
CA LEU A 215 -16.59 15.31 15.18
C LEU A 215 -17.61 15.80 16.22
N ARG A 216 -18.60 16.60 15.78
CA ARG A 216 -19.68 17.12 16.63
C ARG A 216 -20.50 15.97 17.24
N GLU A 217 -20.79 14.92 16.48
CA GLU A 217 -21.47 13.73 17.02
C GLU A 217 -20.67 13.08 18.17
N TYR A 218 -19.35 12.95 18.05
CA TYR A 218 -18.52 12.43 19.15
C TYR A 218 -18.59 13.32 20.40
N VAL A 219 -18.62 14.64 20.23
CA VAL A 219 -18.63 15.60 21.35
C VAL A 219 -20.00 15.67 22.00
N GLU A 220 -21.06 15.87 21.22
CA GLU A 220 -22.44 16.06 21.74
C GLU A 220 -23.00 14.80 22.41
N TYR A 221 -22.67 13.62 21.88
CA TYR A 221 -23.24 12.36 22.40
C TYR A 221 -22.27 11.59 23.31
N TYR A 222 -21.18 12.23 23.75
CA TYR A 222 -20.17 11.62 24.61
C TYR A 222 -20.77 10.91 25.83
N ASP A 223 -21.75 11.54 26.50
CA ASP A 223 -22.41 10.98 27.67
C ASP A 223 -23.16 9.68 27.41
N GLN A 224 -23.55 9.42 26.18
CA GLN A 224 -24.28 8.21 25.80
C GLN A 224 -23.39 6.99 25.64
N TYR A 225 -22.11 7.21 25.34
CA TYR A 225 -21.19 6.09 25.04
C TYR A 225 -19.96 6.01 25.97
N LYS A 226 -19.64 7.06 26.74
CA LYS A 226 -18.43 7.08 27.60
C LYS A 226 -18.34 5.90 28.57
N GLY A 227 -19.47 5.46 29.10
CA GLY A 227 -19.53 4.33 30.04
C GLY A 227 -19.37 2.96 29.40
N ASP A 228 -19.48 2.90 28.07
CA ASP A 228 -19.36 1.66 27.31
C ASP A 228 -17.91 1.46 26.77
N LEU A 229 -17.07 2.49 26.80
CA LEU A 229 -15.69 2.44 26.25
C LEU A 229 -14.86 1.33 26.89
N GLY A 230 -14.21 0.53 26.03
CA GLY A 230 -13.39 -0.62 26.44
C GLY A 230 -14.16 -1.87 26.87
N ASN A 231 -15.47 -1.82 26.87
CA ASN A 231 -16.32 -2.94 27.27
C ASN A 231 -16.68 -3.83 26.08
N VAL A 232 -17.02 -5.08 26.42
CA VAL A 232 -17.66 -6.02 25.52
C VAL A 232 -18.98 -6.43 26.18
N ILE A 233 -20.10 -6.22 25.49
CA ILE A 233 -21.43 -6.55 26.01
C ILE A 233 -22.14 -7.52 25.09
N SER A 234 -22.98 -8.38 25.68
CA SER A 234 -23.90 -9.27 24.94
C SER A 234 -25.27 -8.64 24.90
N VAL A 235 -25.90 -8.59 23.73
CA VAL A 235 -27.23 -8.03 23.53
C VAL A 235 -28.13 -9.01 22.78
N GLU A 236 -29.43 -8.93 23.04
CA GLU A 236 -30.44 -9.69 22.32
C GLU A 236 -30.91 -9.01 21.04
N LYS A 237 -31.63 -9.73 20.19
CA LYS A 237 -32.09 -9.33 18.86
C LYS A 237 -32.69 -7.93 18.81
N ASP A 238 -33.56 -7.56 19.74
CA ASP A 238 -34.29 -6.30 19.79
C ASP A 238 -33.40 -5.07 20.12
N GLN A 239 -32.22 -5.33 20.68
CA GLN A 239 -31.25 -4.28 21.02
C GLN A 239 -30.18 -4.04 19.96
N ILE A 240 -29.94 -5.00 19.05
CA ILE A 240 -28.85 -4.95 18.05
C ILE A 240 -28.88 -3.64 17.25
N GLU A 241 -30.06 -3.26 16.78
CA GLU A 241 -30.26 -2.07 15.94
C GLU A 241 -29.65 -0.80 16.57
N LYS A 242 -29.74 -0.64 17.89
CA LYS A 242 -29.22 0.54 18.62
C LYS A 242 -27.72 0.71 18.56
N TYR A 243 -27.00 -0.38 18.30
CA TYR A 243 -25.53 -0.42 18.28
C TYR A 243 -24.95 -0.45 16.86
N VAL A 244 -25.76 -0.76 15.86
CA VAL A 244 -25.28 -0.93 14.48
C VAL A 244 -25.92 0.03 13.48
N SER A 245 -26.93 0.81 13.89
CA SER A 245 -27.68 1.70 13.00
C SER A 245 -27.67 3.16 13.47
N HIS A 246 -27.73 4.09 12.50
CA HIS A 246 -27.93 5.52 12.78
C HIS A 246 -29.39 5.84 13.13
N TYR A 247 -30.33 5.13 12.56
CA TYR A 247 -31.78 5.39 12.70
C TYR A 247 -32.53 4.11 13.00
N SER A 248 -33.66 4.24 13.69
CA SER A 248 -34.57 3.14 13.86
C SER A 248 -35.27 2.80 12.55
N CYS A 249 -35.29 1.51 12.20
CA CYS A 249 -36.03 1.01 11.04
C CYS A 249 -37.55 1.09 11.22
N LYS A 250 -38.03 1.24 12.48
CA LYS A 250 -39.46 1.37 12.80
C LYS A 250 -39.94 2.81 12.76
N ASP A 251 -39.08 3.75 13.17
CA ASP A 251 -39.37 5.19 13.18
C ASP A 251 -38.12 5.97 12.74
N PRO A 252 -38.09 6.50 11.50
CA PRO A 252 -36.97 7.25 10.98
C PRO A 252 -36.59 8.51 11.76
N ASN A 253 -37.48 9.01 12.64
CA ASN A 253 -37.20 10.14 13.50
C ASN A 253 -36.39 9.79 14.74
N VAL A 254 -36.29 8.50 15.08
CA VAL A 254 -35.49 8.02 16.21
C VAL A 254 -34.07 7.76 15.75
N LYS A 255 -33.13 8.54 16.26
CA LYS A 255 -31.69 8.39 16.02
C LYS A 255 -31.03 7.60 17.14
N TYR A 256 -30.03 6.84 16.79
CA TYR A 256 -29.15 6.11 17.70
C TYR A 256 -27.73 6.67 17.60
N TYR A 257 -27.02 6.73 18.72
CA TYR A 257 -25.66 7.32 18.79
C TYR A 257 -24.62 6.39 19.40
N LYS A 258 -25.03 5.25 19.97
CA LYS A 258 -24.10 4.29 20.57
C LYS A 258 -23.16 3.64 19.55
N HIS A 259 -23.61 3.54 18.29
CA HIS A 259 -22.81 3.00 17.19
C HIS A 259 -21.50 3.76 16.97
N ILE A 260 -21.41 5.05 17.33
CA ILE A 260 -20.22 5.91 17.18
C ILE A 260 -19.02 5.30 17.94
N ALA A 261 -19.24 4.68 19.07
CA ALA A 261 -18.18 4.05 19.89
C ALA A 261 -18.08 2.53 19.69
N VAL A 262 -18.88 1.94 18.83
CA VAL A 262 -18.84 0.50 18.54
C VAL A 262 -17.71 0.20 17.53
N LYS A 263 -16.76 -0.61 17.95
CA LYS A 263 -15.67 -1.12 17.12
C LYS A 263 -16.10 -2.30 16.26
N LEU A 264 -16.88 -3.21 16.84
CA LEU A 264 -17.34 -4.43 16.18
C LEU A 264 -18.62 -4.96 16.80
N ALA A 265 -19.57 -5.36 15.97
CA ALA A 265 -20.76 -6.12 16.36
C ALA A 265 -20.67 -7.55 15.80
N ASN A 266 -20.45 -8.53 16.65
CA ASN A 266 -20.47 -9.95 16.31
C ASN A 266 -21.89 -10.51 16.51
N ILE A 267 -22.62 -10.67 15.42
CA ILE A 267 -24.03 -11.11 15.44
C ILE A 267 -24.07 -12.61 15.12
N LYS A 268 -24.68 -13.38 15.99
CA LYS A 268 -24.94 -14.82 15.80
C LYS A 268 -26.43 -15.00 15.56
N ALA A 269 -26.79 -15.51 14.40
CA ALA A 269 -28.16 -15.69 14.00
C ALA A 269 -28.29 -16.94 13.13
N ARG A 270 -29.41 -17.68 13.28
CA ARG A 270 -29.76 -18.72 12.31
C ARG A 270 -30.29 -18.06 11.05
N PHE A 271 -29.66 -18.36 9.91
CA PHE A 271 -30.15 -17.84 8.63
C PHE A 271 -31.42 -18.59 8.22
N PRO A 272 -32.54 -17.87 8.00
CA PRO A 272 -33.77 -18.47 7.49
C PRO A 272 -33.58 -19.27 6.21
N TYR A 273 -32.61 -18.86 5.38
CA TYR A 273 -32.24 -19.61 4.18
C TYR A 273 -31.17 -20.65 4.53
N SER A 274 -31.62 -21.90 4.80
CA SER A 274 -30.77 -23.01 5.24
C SER A 274 -29.71 -23.42 4.23
N ASP A 275 -29.90 -23.06 2.97
CA ASP A 275 -29.06 -23.52 1.84
C ASP A 275 -27.77 -22.70 1.67
N VAL A 276 -27.51 -21.75 2.54
CA VAL A 276 -26.28 -20.91 2.47
C VAL A 276 -25.11 -21.49 3.27
N GLY A 277 -25.31 -22.52 4.08
CA GLY A 277 -24.23 -23.20 4.77
C GLY A 277 -23.43 -22.34 5.73
N ARG A 278 -22.13 -22.60 5.84
CA ARG A 278 -21.22 -21.94 6.77
C ARG A 278 -20.66 -20.61 6.20
N ILE A 279 -21.54 -19.66 5.88
CA ILE A 279 -21.16 -18.32 5.44
C ILE A 279 -21.16 -17.36 6.63
N VAL A 280 -20.16 -16.48 6.65
CA VAL A 280 -20.10 -15.29 7.49
C VAL A 280 -20.20 -14.08 6.60
N LEU A 281 -21.14 -13.19 6.88
CA LEU A 281 -21.33 -11.93 6.17
C LEU A 281 -20.64 -10.81 6.97
N VAL A 282 -19.72 -10.11 6.37
CA VAL A 282 -19.03 -8.98 6.99
C VAL A 282 -19.56 -7.69 6.37
N ASP A 283 -20.38 -6.95 7.13
CA ASP A 283 -20.84 -5.62 6.75
C ASP A 283 -19.78 -4.59 7.12
N THR A 284 -19.22 -3.94 6.13
CA THR A 284 -18.33 -2.81 6.36
C THR A 284 -19.15 -1.52 6.42
N ILE A 285 -18.74 -0.58 7.26
CA ILE A 285 -19.35 0.75 7.32
C ILE A 285 -19.35 1.35 5.91
N GLY A 286 -20.49 1.87 5.48
CA GLY A 286 -20.62 2.50 4.16
C GLY A 286 -19.68 3.68 4.05
N LEU A 287 -18.80 3.67 3.07
CA LEU A 287 -17.97 4.81 2.73
C LEU A 287 -18.86 5.88 2.04
N GLY A 288 -19.46 6.68 2.81
CA GLY A 288 -20.05 7.92 2.41
C GLY A 288 -19.50 8.89 3.41
N LYS A 289 -18.70 9.82 2.95
CA LYS A 289 -18.28 10.95 3.74
C LYS A 289 -17.17 10.63 4.78
N THR A 290 -16.11 11.30 4.69
CA THR A 290 -14.98 11.67 5.56
C THR A 290 -14.90 11.12 7.01
N ALA A 291 -15.35 9.89 7.28
CA ALA A 291 -15.13 9.23 8.56
C ALA A 291 -13.67 8.78 8.67
N ILE A 292 -12.86 9.59 9.30
CA ILE A 292 -11.41 9.37 9.51
C ILE A 292 -11.22 8.13 10.40
N GLY A 293 -10.24 7.29 10.06
CA GLY A 293 -9.93 6.06 10.80
C GLY A 293 -10.80 4.85 10.41
N VAL A 294 -12.05 5.06 10.02
CA VAL A 294 -13.00 3.99 9.63
C VAL A 294 -12.55 3.28 8.36
N GLU A 295 -11.95 4.02 7.43
CA GLU A 295 -11.50 3.45 6.15
C GLU A 295 -10.33 2.48 6.32
N ASP A 296 -9.34 2.83 7.15
CA ASP A 296 -8.21 1.96 7.43
C ASP A 296 -8.64 0.69 8.19
N GLU A 297 -9.59 0.81 9.11
CA GLU A 297 -10.16 -0.35 9.79
C GLU A 297 -10.96 -1.24 8.84
N MET A 298 -11.72 -0.65 7.93
CA MET A 298 -12.41 -1.39 6.88
C MET A 298 -11.42 -2.13 5.97
N LEU A 299 -10.38 -1.45 5.50
CA LEU A 299 -9.35 -2.06 4.66
C LEU A 299 -8.59 -3.17 5.40
N ASN A 300 -8.32 -2.99 6.70
CA ASN A 300 -7.73 -4.03 7.55
C ASN A 300 -8.66 -5.25 7.68
N ALA A 301 -9.96 -5.03 7.85
CA ALA A 301 -10.93 -6.12 7.91
C ALA A 301 -11.02 -6.87 6.59
N VAL A 302 -11.04 -6.14 5.49
CA VAL A 302 -11.07 -6.70 4.15
C VAL A 302 -9.80 -7.53 3.87
N GLU A 303 -8.63 -7.07 4.30
CA GLU A 303 -7.35 -7.78 4.14
C GLU A 303 -7.28 -9.06 4.98
N ASN A 304 -7.69 -8.99 6.24
CA ASN A 304 -7.44 -10.07 7.20
C ASN A 304 -8.62 -11.05 7.35
N ASP A 305 -9.86 -10.57 7.17
CA ASP A 305 -11.04 -11.34 7.51
C ASP A 305 -11.80 -11.89 6.29
N SER A 306 -11.49 -11.44 5.07
CA SER A 306 -12.28 -11.77 3.88
C SER A 306 -11.72 -12.93 3.08
N ASP A 307 -12.60 -13.76 2.57
CA ASP A 307 -12.32 -14.79 1.56
C ASP A 307 -12.82 -14.36 0.18
N ALA A 308 -13.88 -13.56 0.16
CA ALA A 308 -14.34 -12.81 -0.99
C ALA A 308 -14.68 -11.38 -0.58
N ILE A 309 -14.43 -10.45 -1.47
CA ILE A 309 -14.76 -9.04 -1.31
C ILE A 309 -15.76 -8.68 -2.40
N ILE A 310 -16.92 -8.21 -2.00
CA ILE A 310 -17.97 -7.76 -2.91
C ILE A 310 -17.99 -6.23 -2.89
N LEU A 311 -17.39 -5.62 -3.89
CA LEU A 311 -17.52 -4.18 -4.12
C LEU A 311 -18.84 -3.93 -4.82
N ILE A 312 -19.71 -3.12 -4.20
CA ILE A 312 -21.05 -2.83 -4.72
C ILE A 312 -21.10 -1.39 -5.20
N THR A 313 -21.49 -1.22 -6.44
CA THR A 313 -21.74 0.08 -7.06
C THR A 313 -23.14 0.10 -7.65
N ARG A 314 -23.89 1.15 -7.38
CA ARG A 314 -25.16 1.47 -8.03
C ARG A 314 -24.91 2.63 -9.00
N PRO A 315 -24.68 2.36 -10.30
CA PRO A 315 -24.42 3.40 -11.28
C PRO A 315 -25.59 4.38 -11.42
N ASP A 316 -25.28 5.66 -11.63
CA ASP A 316 -26.28 6.69 -11.86
C ASP A 316 -27.03 6.42 -13.20
N PRO A 317 -28.36 6.61 -13.26
CA PRO A 317 -29.14 6.44 -14.48
C PRO A 317 -28.72 7.36 -15.63
N LYS A 318 -28.28 8.57 -15.32
CA LYS A 318 -28.06 9.67 -16.28
C LYS A 318 -26.60 10.06 -16.50
N ARG A 319 -25.71 9.76 -15.55
CA ARG A 319 -24.29 10.14 -15.61
C ARG A 319 -23.43 8.99 -15.14
N TYR A 320 -22.71 8.40 -16.07
CA TYR A 320 -21.65 7.48 -15.75
C TYR A 320 -20.44 8.27 -15.25
N SER A 321 -20.06 8.09 -14.00
CA SER A 321 -18.82 8.60 -13.41
C SER A 321 -18.26 7.56 -12.48
N LEU A 322 -17.07 7.06 -12.79
CA LEU A 322 -16.32 6.13 -11.93
C LEU A 322 -15.83 6.75 -10.61
N GLY A 323 -15.60 8.03 -10.60
CA GLY A 323 -15.16 8.91 -9.49
C GLY A 323 -14.87 8.22 -8.14
N PRO A 324 -15.77 8.35 -7.15
CA PRO A 324 -15.53 7.83 -5.80
C PRO A 324 -15.39 6.29 -5.72
N ASP A 325 -16.12 5.55 -6.55
CA ASP A 325 -16.04 4.07 -6.56
C ASP A 325 -14.71 3.60 -7.13
N TRP A 326 -14.15 4.35 -8.08
CA TRP A 326 -12.80 4.13 -8.58
C TRP A 326 -11.73 4.37 -7.50
N ASN A 327 -11.87 5.43 -6.72
CA ASN A 327 -10.95 5.72 -5.62
C ASN A 327 -10.98 4.58 -4.58
N LEU A 328 -12.17 4.10 -4.24
CA LEU A 328 -12.35 2.97 -3.34
C LEU A 328 -11.71 1.69 -3.89
N LEU A 329 -11.96 1.37 -5.15
CA LEU A 329 -11.32 0.21 -5.82
C LEU A 329 -9.80 0.32 -5.77
N LYS A 330 -9.23 1.48 -6.10
CA LYS A 330 -7.78 1.74 -6.03
C LYS A 330 -7.21 1.48 -4.63
N ARG A 331 -7.84 2.00 -3.59
CA ARG A 331 -7.40 1.83 -2.19
C ARG A 331 -7.43 0.37 -1.76
N ILE A 332 -8.49 -0.36 -2.12
CA ILE A 332 -8.56 -1.82 -1.89
C ILE A 332 -7.39 -2.51 -2.59
N GLN A 333 -7.10 -2.14 -3.85
CA GLN A 333 -6.00 -2.73 -4.63
C GLN A 333 -4.61 -2.37 -4.12
N GLU A 334 -4.43 -1.18 -3.59
CA GLU A 334 -3.17 -0.76 -2.95
C GLU A 334 -2.92 -1.53 -1.66
N ARG A 335 -3.97 -1.79 -0.87
CA ARG A 335 -3.88 -2.53 0.39
C ARG A 335 -3.65 -4.03 0.19
N ILE A 336 -4.42 -4.64 -0.69
CA ILE A 336 -4.48 -6.10 -0.86
C ILE A 336 -3.53 -6.60 -1.95
N SER A 337 -2.92 -5.71 -2.74
CA SER A 337 -2.22 -6.02 -3.99
C SER A 337 -3.16 -6.42 -5.16
N LYS A 338 -2.87 -5.88 -6.34
CA LYS A 338 -3.63 -6.15 -7.58
C LYS A 338 -3.70 -7.63 -7.95
N VAL A 339 -2.74 -8.42 -7.50
CA VAL A 339 -2.69 -9.85 -7.79
C VAL A 339 -3.77 -10.59 -7.00
N TYR A 340 -3.95 -10.27 -5.72
CA TYR A 340 -5.00 -10.88 -4.89
C TYR A 340 -6.39 -10.40 -5.27
N THR A 341 -6.54 -9.14 -5.71
CA THR A 341 -7.85 -8.63 -6.12
C THR A 341 -8.42 -9.36 -7.32
N LYS A 342 -7.59 -9.85 -8.24
CA LYS A 342 -8.04 -10.72 -9.35
C LYS A 342 -8.59 -12.08 -8.90
N GLU A 343 -8.33 -12.48 -7.69
CA GLU A 343 -8.77 -13.78 -7.17
C GLU A 343 -9.97 -13.67 -6.22
N MET A 344 -10.11 -12.55 -5.49
CA MET A 344 -11.08 -12.45 -4.40
C MET A 344 -11.99 -11.21 -4.47
N LEU A 345 -11.74 -10.24 -5.34
CA LEU A 345 -12.55 -9.02 -5.45
C LEU A 345 -13.54 -9.12 -6.61
N PHE A 346 -14.82 -9.08 -6.30
CA PHE A 346 -15.93 -9.09 -7.25
C PHE A 346 -16.58 -7.72 -7.27
N TRP A 347 -16.85 -7.20 -8.46
CA TRP A 347 -17.51 -5.91 -8.62
C TRP A 347 -18.96 -6.12 -9.02
N VAL A 348 -19.88 -5.89 -8.07
CA VAL A 348 -21.32 -6.01 -8.28
C VAL A 348 -21.89 -4.67 -8.70
N LEU A 349 -22.48 -4.64 -9.88
CA LEU A 349 -23.22 -3.51 -10.42
C LEU A 349 -24.70 -3.70 -10.10
N ASN A 350 -25.19 -2.94 -9.10
CA ASN A 350 -26.56 -3.03 -8.64
C ASN A 350 -27.51 -2.42 -9.67
N ARG A 351 -28.21 -3.29 -10.39
CA ARG A 351 -29.21 -2.91 -11.39
C ARG A 351 -30.56 -2.65 -10.75
N VAL A 352 -31.16 -1.55 -11.12
CA VAL A 352 -32.52 -1.16 -10.74
C VAL A 352 -33.37 -1.01 -12.01
N GLU A 353 -34.46 -1.76 -12.08
CA GLU A 353 -35.37 -1.78 -13.25
C GLU A 353 -36.60 -0.92 -13.05
N SER A 354 -36.97 -0.60 -11.80
CA SER A 354 -38.17 0.17 -11.45
C SER A 354 -37.87 1.67 -11.31
N GLY A 355 -38.80 2.52 -11.66
CA GLY A 355 -38.69 3.97 -11.61
C GLY A 355 -37.74 4.53 -12.67
N GLU A 356 -36.87 5.49 -12.32
CA GLU A 356 -35.77 5.96 -13.18
C GLU A 356 -34.63 4.91 -13.20
N GLY A 357 -34.89 3.70 -13.69
CA GLY A 357 -33.94 2.59 -13.67
C GLY A 357 -32.54 2.95 -14.21
N ASN A 358 -31.51 2.24 -13.76
CA ASN A 358 -30.11 2.54 -14.08
C ASN A 358 -29.47 1.53 -15.09
N VAL A 359 -30.28 0.79 -15.82
CA VAL A 359 -29.81 -0.26 -16.75
C VAL A 359 -28.78 0.26 -17.75
N ALA A 360 -28.98 1.48 -18.27
CA ALA A 360 -28.03 2.09 -19.21
C ALA A 360 -26.68 2.38 -18.55
N GLY A 361 -26.67 2.93 -17.33
CA GLY A 361 -25.45 3.17 -16.56
C GLY A 361 -24.70 1.89 -16.20
N VAL A 362 -25.43 0.84 -15.81
CA VAL A 362 -24.85 -0.49 -15.52
C VAL A 362 -24.19 -1.06 -16.79
N ASN A 363 -24.85 -1.02 -17.93
CA ASN A 363 -24.30 -1.55 -19.19
C ASN A 363 -23.06 -0.74 -19.66
N ALA A 364 -23.09 0.59 -19.49
CA ALA A 364 -21.96 1.44 -19.83
C ALA A 364 -20.73 1.11 -18.95
N LEU A 365 -20.92 0.99 -17.63
CA LEU A 365 -19.85 0.64 -16.68
C LEU A 365 -19.33 -0.78 -16.94
N LEU A 366 -20.20 -1.75 -17.16
CA LEU A 366 -19.80 -3.12 -17.47
C LEU A 366 -18.98 -3.18 -18.77
N GLY A 367 -19.38 -2.43 -19.78
CA GLY A 367 -18.63 -2.30 -21.03
C GLY A 367 -17.24 -1.69 -20.83
N GLU A 368 -17.10 -0.74 -19.91
CA GLU A 368 -15.80 -0.15 -19.58
C GLU A 368 -14.93 -1.13 -18.78
N ILE A 369 -15.49 -1.81 -17.79
CA ILE A 369 -14.78 -2.83 -17.00
C ILE A 369 -14.26 -3.94 -17.92
N ASN A 370 -15.04 -4.38 -18.89
CA ASN A 370 -14.63 -5.42 -19.84
C ASN A 370 -13.54 -4.95 -20.82
N ARG A 371 -13.44 -3.64 -21.11
CA ARG A 371 -12.41 -3.08 -21.99
C ARG A 371 -11.09 -2.80 -21.26
N LYS A 372 -11.16 -2.41 -19.99
CA LYS A 372 -9.99 -2.06 -19.16
C LYS A 372 -9.80 -3.15 -18.10
N ASP A 373 -8.57 -3.63 -17.92
CA ASP A 373 -8.26 -4.58 -16.84
C ASP A 373 -8.23 -3.83 -15.49
N PHE A 374 -9.35 -3.87 -14.78
CA PHE A 374 -9.48 -3.29 -13.45
C PHE A 374 -8.95 -4.20 -12.33
N ALA A 375 -8.30 -5.31 -12.68
CA ALA A 375 -7.77 -6.27 -11.73
C ALA A 375 -8.81 -6.75 -10.69
N VAL A 376 -10.02 -7.06 -11.14
CA VAL A 376 -11.09 -7.70 -10.36
C VAL A 376 -11.30 -9.14 -10.84
N ALA A 377 -11.79 -10.00 -9.95
CA ALA A 377 -12.10 -11.40 -10.28
C ALA A 377 -13.21 -11.51 -11.34
N LYS A 378 -14.32 -10.83 -11.09
CA LYS A 378 -15.45 -10.71 -12.04
C LYS A 378 -16.22 -9.41 -11.79
N ALA A 379 -16.79 -8.84 -12.85
CA ALA A 379 -17.86 -7.86 -12.76
C ALA A 379 -19.21 -8.57 -12.95
N LEU A 380 -20.16 -8.32 -12.06
CA LEU A 380 -21.45 -8.99 -12.00
C LEU A 380 -22.58 -7.96 -12.08
N ASN A 381 -23.49 -8.15 -13.03
CA ASN A 381 -24.68 -7.32 -13.18
C ASN A 381 -25.84 -7.98 -12.46
N VAL A 382 -26.29 -7.41 -11.34
CA VAL A 382 -27.24 -8.06 -10.42
C VAL A 382 -28.30 -7.04 -9.98
N ASN A 383 -29.55 -7.44 -10.04
CA ASN A 383 -30.60 -6.71 -9.34
C ASN A 383 -30.59 -7.12 -7.85
N CYS A 384 -30.04 -6.27 -6.99
CA CYS A 384 -29.91 -6.57 -5.56
C CYS A 384 -31.26 -6.67 -4.81
N PHE A 385 -32.37 -6.25 -5.42
CA PHE A 385 -33.72 -6.45 -4.88
C PHE A 385 -34.27 -7.87 -5.16
N SER A 386 -33.67 -8.60 -6.09
CA SER A 386 -34.07 -9.95 -6.46
C SER A 386 -33.21 -10.98 -5.74
N GLN A 387 -33.79 -11.74 -4.81
CA GLN A 387 -33.11 -12.85 -4.16
C GLN A 387 -32.54 -13.85 -5.17
N ASN A 388 -33.32 -14.19 -6.17
CA ASN A 388 -32.90 -15.14 -7.21
C ASN A 388 -31.66 -14.66 -7.95
N GLU A 389 -31.58 -13.36 -8.29
CA GLU A 389 -30.41 -12.79 -8.95
C GLU A 389 -29.21 -12.68 -8.00
N VAL A 390 -29.43 -12.34 -6.73
CA VAL A 390 -28.35 -12.31 -5.73
C VAL A 390 -27.76 -13.72 -5.56
N ILE A 391 -28.56 -14.75 -5.49
CA ILE A 391 -28.09 -16.12 -5.34
C ILE A 391 -27.44 -16.63 -6.64
N ASN A 392 -28.17 -16.61 -7.76
CA ASN A 392 -27.71 -17.22 -9.02
C ASN A 392 -26.78 -16.32 -9.82
N GLY A 393 -26.97 -15.00 -9.76
CA GLY A 393 -26.17 -14.02 -10.52
C GLY A 393 -24.92 -13.52 -9.78
N MET A 394 -24.86 -13.71 -8.45
CA MET A 394 -23.72 -13.26 -7.66
C MET A 394 -23.12 -14.38 -6.82
N LEU A 395 -23.87 -14.93 -5.86
CA LEU A 395 -23.30 -15.86 -4.86
C LEU A 395 -22.72 -17.11 -5.51
N ILE A 396 -23.47 -17.78 -6.39
CA ILE A 396 -22.99 -18.98 -7.09
C ILE A 396 -21.75 -18.67 -7.95
N PRO A 397 -21.72 -17.65 -8.82
CA PRO A 397 -20.51 -17.26 -9.54
C PRO A 397 -19.29 -16.92 -8.67
N VAL A 398 -19.51 -16.35 -7.49
CA VAL A 398 -18.46 -16.10 -6.50
C VAL A 398 -17.91 -17.40 -5.94
N LEU A 399 -18.78 -18.31 -5.50
CA LEU A 399 -18.39 -19.61 -4.94
C LEU A 399 -17.69 -20.50 -5.98
N GLU A 400 -18.12 -20.47 -7.22
CA GLU A 400 -17.47 -21.19 -8.31
C GLU A 400 -16.06 -20.68 -8.56
N HIS A 401 -15.89 -19.37 -8.58
CA HIS A 401 -14.57 -18.77 -8.75
C HIS A 401 -13.65 -19.10 -7.56
N LEU A 402 -14.14 -18.97 -6.33
CA LEU A 402 -13.37 -19.30 -5.13
C LEU A 402 -12.99 -20.77 -5.09
N SER A 403 -13.92 -21.69 -5.36
CA SER A 403 -13.62 -23.13 -5.39
C SER A 403 -12.52 -23.49 -6.41
N ALA A 404 -12.45 -22.75 -7.52
CA ALA A 404 -11.42 -22.94 -8.54
C ALA A 404 -10.07 -22.27 -8.18
N ARG A 405 -10.07 -21.19 -7.38
CA ARG A 405 -8.90 -20.32 -7.18
C ARG A 405 -8.37 -20.24 -5.76
N ILE A 406 -9.11 -20.76 -4.77
CA ILE A 406 -8.75 -20.61 -3.36
C ILE A 406 -7.37 -21.18 -3.04
N THR A 407 -7.01 -22.30 -3.65
CA THR A 407 -5.69 -22.92 -3.49
C THR A 407 -4.56 -22.03 -4.02
N GLU A 408 -4.81 -21.25 -5.04
CA GLU A 408 -3.83 -20.31 -5.59
C GLU A 408 -3.64 -19.10 -4.68
N VAL A 409 -4.71 -18.58 -4.09
CA VAL A 409 -4.64 -17.51 -3.08
C VAL A 409 -3.85 -17.97 -1.86
N ASP A 410 -4.18 -19.14 -1.34
CA ASP A 410 -3.51 -19.70 -0.17
C ASP A 410 -2.01 -19.97 -0.46
N LYS A 411 -1.68 -20.47 -1.66
CA LYS A 411 -0.30 -20.63 -2.11
C LYS A 411 0.48 -19.32 -2.07
N ARG A 412 -0.08 -18.23 -2.57
CA ARG A 412 0.55 -16.90 -2.56
C ARG A 412 0.74 -16.34 -1.16
N LEU A 413 -0.21 -16.58 -0.25
CA LEU A 413 -0.06 -16.20 1.16
C LEU A 413 1.08 -16.99 1.81
N ILE A 414 1.20 -18.28 1.51
CA ILE A 414 2.32 -19.12 1.94
C ILE A 414 3.64 -18.61 1.34
N GLU A 415 3.67 -18.24 0.07
CA GLU A 415 4.85 -17.63 -0.56
C GLU A 415 5.27 -16.31 0.10
N LYS A 416 4.29 -15.48 0.54
CA LYS A 416 4.59 -14.27 1.33
C LYS A 416 5.24 -14.62 2.66
N LEU A 417 4.71 -15.63 3.37
CA LEU A 417 5.26 -16.11 4.63
C LEU A 417 6.64 -16.73 4.42
N ASN A 418 6.85 -17.50 3.35
CA ASN A 418 8.13 -18.08 3.00
C ASN A 418 9.22 -17.01 2.80
N ARG A 419 8.91 -15.90 2.14
CA ARG A 419 9.85 -14.77 2.01
C ARG A 419 10.24 -14.17 3.36
N LEU A 420 9.32 -14.15 4.33
CA LEU A 420 9.66 -13.76 5.70
C LEU A 420 10.50 -14.81 6.39
N GLY A 421 10.18 -16.09 6.18
CA GLY A 421 10.98 -17.23 6.66
C GLY A 421 12.42 -17.22 6.13
N GLU A 422 12.61 -16.95 4.84
CA GLU A 422 13.95 -16.80 4.23
C GLU A 422 14.74 -15.64 4.85
N ARG A 423 14.08 -14.51 5.09
CA ARG A 423 14.71 -13.36 5.76
C ARG A 423 15.08 -13.69 7.20
N LEU A 424 14.19 -14.38 7.91
CA LEU A 424 14.42 -14.83 9.28
C LEU A 424 15.57 -15.85 9.35
N PHE A 425 15.61 -16.79 8.40
CA PHE A 425 16.74 -17.73 8.27
C PHE A 425 18.05 -16.99 8.02
N ASN A 426 18.06 -15.99 7.16
CA ASN A 426 19.27 -15.21 6.91
C ASN A 426 19.74 -14.48 8.18
N ALA A 427 18.82 -13.85 8.92
CA ALA A 427 19.16 -13.24 10.20
C ALA A 427 19.63 -14.26 11.24
N TYR A 428 19.04 -15.46 11.27
CA TYR A 428 19.50 -16.57 12.10
C TYR A 428 20.92 -17.02 11.72
N LYS A 429 21.14 -17.27 10.44
CA LYS A 429 22.44 -17.65 9.89
C LYS A 429 23.52 -16.60 10.16
N GLU A 430 23.15 -15.35 10.19
CA GLU A 430 24.04 -14.24 10.54
C GLU A 430 24.51 -14.32 11.99
N VAL A 431 23.59 -14.62 12.90
CA VAL A 431 23.96 -14.85 14.30
C VAL A 431 24.85 -16.09 14.40
N CYS A 432 24.49 -17.19 13.73
CA CYS A 432 25.32 -18.41 13.70
C CYS A 432 26.71 -18.13 13.12
N THR A 433 26.80 -17.42 12.00
CA THR A 433 28.09 -17.07 11.40
C THR A 433 28.91 -16.14 12.30
N ALA A 434 28.25 -15.17 12.95
CA ALA A 434 28.92 -14.31 13.90
C ALA A 434 29.41 -15.07 15.14
N THR A 435 28.71 -16.14 15.54
CA THR A 435 29.13 -17.03 16.63
C THR A 435 30.25 -17.98 16.20
N ASP A 436 30.16 -18.60 15.03
CA ASP A 436 31.20 -19.48 14.49
C ASP A 436 32.50 -18.73 14.21
N CYS A 437 32.37 -17.51 13.72
CA CYS A 437 33.52 -16.63 13.53
C CYS A 437 34.17 -16.18 14.84
N ALA A 438 33.53 -16.28 16.00
CA ALA A 438 34.09 -15.83 17.24
C ALA A 438 35.38 -16.60 17.70
N PHE A 439 35.74 -17.80 17.16
CA PHE A 439 36.80 -18.63 17.72
C PHE A 439 37.58 -19.58 16.79
N ALA A 440 37.87 -19.26 15.52
CA ALA A 440 38.73 -20.14 14.67
C ALA A 440 40.24 -19.91 14.90
N ASP A 441 40.97 -21.00 15.03
CA ASP A 441 42.41 -21.08 15.32
C ASP A 441 43.28 -20.80 14.10
N SER A 442 43.52 -19.55 13.70
CA SER A 442 44.72 -19.13 12.96
C SER A 442 44.82 -17.62 12.87
N ALA A 443 46.01 -17.05 12.85
CA ALA A 443 46.24 -15.60 12.77
C ALA A 443 45.58 -14.93 11.53
N ASP A 444 45.50 -15.66 10.40
CA ASP A 444 44.80 -15.19 9.20
C ASP A 444 43.28 -15.27 9.32
N ALA A 445 42.76 -16.26 10.06
CA ALA A 445 41.35 -16.39 10.36
C ALA A 445 40.89 -15.32 11.36
N ASP A 446 41.74 -14.96 12.33
CA ASP A 446 41.42 -13.92 13.33
C ASP A 446 41.33 -12.53 12.72
N LEU A 447 42.19 -12.21 11.76
CA LEU A 447 42.14 -10.94 11.06
C LEU A 447 40.87 -10.81 10.19
N LYS A 448 40.61 -11.82 9.36
CA LYS A 448 39.39 -11.90 8.56
C LYS A 448 38.11 -11.79 9.41
N ARG A 449 38.18 -12.26 10.60
CA ARG A 449 37.12 -12.38 11.56
C ARG A 449 36.85 -11.08 12.32
N GLU A 450 37.87 -10.34 12.75
CA GLU A 450 37.73 -9.00 13.32
C GLU A 450 37.08 -8.07 12.31
N PHE A 451 37.51 -8.17 11.06
CA PHE A 451 36.92 -7.42 9.98
C PHE A 451 35.52 -7.93 9.56
N SER A 452 35.21 -9.22 9.73
CA SER A 452 33.88 -9.75 9.44
C SER A 452 32.78 -9.05 10.27
N LYS A 453 33.04 -8.70 11.53
CA LYS A 453 32.14 -7.91 12.35
C LYS A 453 31.99 -6.48 11.82
N LYS A 454 33.14 -5.81 11.56
CA LYS A 454 33.15 -4.47 10.99
C LYS A 454 32.45 -4.43 9.63
N ILE A 455 32.69 -5.43 8.81
CA ILE A 455 32.00 -5.64 7.54
C ILE A 455 30.50 -5.74 7.77
N GLY A 456 30.07 -6.60 8.70
CA GLY A 456 28.65 -6.77 9.05
C GLY A 456 28.01 -5.49 9.58
N GLU A 457 28.68 -4.75 10.46
CA GLU A 457 28.22 -3.48 10.98
C GLU A 457 28.17 -2.39 9.88
N THR A 458 29.24 -2.27 9.09
CA THR A 458 29.34 -1.30 8.01
C THR A 458 28.27 -1.55 6.95
N PHE A 459 28.10 -2.77 6.51
CA PHE A 459 27.10 -3.09 5.51
C PHE A 459 25.68 -3.00 6.05
N ARG A 460 25.37 -3.68 7.16
CA ARG A 460 23.99 -3.83 7.63
C ARG A 460 23.49 -2.67 8.46
N LYS A 461 24.29 -2.24 9.47
CA LYS A 461 23.85 -1.21 10.40
C LYS A 461 24.05 0.18 9.80
N ASN A 462 25.21 0.41 9.19
CA ASN A 462 25.55 1.72 8.70
C ASN A 462 24.99 1.92 7.28
N LEU A 463 25.42 1.13 6.30
CA LEU A 463 24.99 1.28 4.91
C LEU A 463 23.48 1.02 4.76
N LEU A 464 23.03 -0.20 5.05
CA LEU A 464 21.63 -0.57 4.90
C LEU A 464 20.73 0.16 5.89
N GLY A 465 21.23 0.41 7.12
CA GLY A 465 20.52 1.17 8.14
C GLY A 465 20.26 2.61 7.70
N GLU A 466 21.26 3.30 7.16
CA GLU A 466 21.10 4.67 6.65
C GLU A 466 20.28 4.74 5.37
N LEU A 467 20.46 3.81 4.45
CA LEU A 467 19.58 3.71 3.27
C LEU A 467 18.12 3.52 3.70
N ARG A 468 17.90 2.68 4.71
CA ARG A 468 16.56 2.46 5.25
C ARG A 468 15.99 3.72 5.92
N LYS A 469 16.81 4.46 6.66
CA LYS A 469 16.40 5.75 7.24
C LYS A 469 16.11 6.76 6.15
N LEU A 470 16.94 6.84 5.11
CA LEU A 470 16.73 7.72 3.97
C LEU A 470 15.35 7.48 3.34
N TYR A 471 15.05 6.25 2.93
CA TYR A 471 13.76 6.03 2.27
C TYR A 471 12.56 6.12 3.21
N LEU A 472 12.69 5.76 4.50
CA LEU A 472 11.58 5.83 5.47
C LEU A 472 11.33 7.24 6.02
N ARG A 473 12.38 8.04 6.25
CA ARG A 473 12.26 9.34 6.88
C ARG A 473 12.18 10.49 5.89
N GLU A 474 12.89 10.38 4.77
CA GLU A 474 12.96 11.44 3.78
C GLU A 474 11.98 11.21 2.62
N TYR A 475 11.96 10.01 2.03
CA TYR A 475 11.19 9.74 0.83
C TYR A 475 9.79 9.16 1.10
N ALA A 476 9.61 8.32 2.12
CA ALA A 476 8.29 7.76 2.43
C ALA A 476 7.25 8.82 2.83
N PRO A 477 7.58 9.84 3.65
CA PRO A 477 6.62 10.92 3.94
C PRO A 477 6.29 11.78 2.72
N ARG A 478 7.25 11.94 1.79
CA ARG A 478 7.04 12.73 0.56
C ARG A 478 6.17 11.99 -0.46
N ARG A 479 6.04 10.70 -0.35
CA ARG A 479 5.34 9.82 -1.29
C ARG A 479 3.91 10.27 -1.60
N GLU A 480 3.19 10.72 -0.58
CA GLU A 480 1.80 11.17 -0.71
C GLU A 480 1.69 12.72 -0.85
N VAL A 481 2.83 13.40 -0.90
CA VAL A 481 2.88 14.85 -1.07
C VAL A 481 3.15 15.16 -2.54
N PRO A 482 2.46 16.15 -3.13
CA PRO A 482 2.77 16.62 -4.47
C PRO A 482 4.24 17.05 -4.59
N CYS A 483 4.89 16.68 -5.69
CA CYS A 483 6.23 17.14 -6.02
C CYS A 483 6.16 18.61 -6.42
N GLN A 484 6.54 19.51 -5.50
CA GLN A 484 6.40 20.94 -5.65
C GLN A 484 7.15 21.46 -6.89
N VAL A 485 8.37 20.97 -7.12
CA VAL A 485 9.19 21.39 -8.26
C VAL A 485 8.55 21.01 -9.59
N LEU A 486 7.96 19.80 -9.69
CA LEU A 486 7.22 19.40 -10.90
C LEU A 486 5.93 20.22 -11.04
N MET A 487 5.24 20.46 -9.95
CA MET A 487 4.00 21.23 -9.95
C MET A 487 4.25 22.67 -10.42
N GLU A 488 5.27 23.33 -9.91
CA GLU A 488 5.65 24.69 -10.33
C GLU A 488 6.05 24.72 -11.80
N ALA A 489 6.88 23.78 -12.26
CA ALA A 489 7.28 23.68 -13.66
C ALA A 489 6.08 23.35 -14.57
N ALA A 490 5.16 22.49 -14.13
CA ALA A 490 3.94 22.18 -14.89
C ALA A 490 2.99 23.38 -14.97
N HIS A 491 2.88 24.19 -13.91
CA HIS A 491 2.13 25.44 -13.95
C HIS A 491 2.71 26.45 -14.93
N GLU A 492 4.05 26.50 -15.06
CA GLU A 492 4.69 27.32 -16.09
C GLU A 492 4.25 26.86 -17.49
N LYS A 493 4.23 25.53 -17.74
CA LYS A 493 3.77 24.97 -19.01
C LYS A 493 2.28 25.22 -19.25
N LEU A 494 1.45 25.09 -18.21
CA LEU A 494 0.03 25.45 -18.28
C LEU A 494 -0.16 26.91 -18.71
N ASN A 495 0.55 27.82 -18.08
CA ASN A 495 0.50 29.25 -18.43
C ASN A 495 1.02 29.54 -19.85
N ASN A 496 1.82 28.63 -20.41
CA ASN A 496 2.35 28.73 -21.76
C ASN A 496 1.41 28.19 -22.85
N ILE A 497 0.29 27.55 -22.51
CA ILE A 497 -0.62 26.93 -23.48
C ILE A 497 -1.10 27.93 -24.54
N LEU A 498 -1.38 29.17 -24.15
CA LEU A 498 -1.75 30.23 -25.09
C LEU A 498 -0.66 30.57 -26.11
N ASN A 499 0.61 30.41 -25.75
CA ASN A 499 1.75 30.63 -26.65
C ASN A 499 1.96 29.42 -27.59
N CYS A 500 1.31 28.28 -27.33
CA CYS A 500 1.35 27.12 -28.24
C CYS A 500 0.40 27.28 -29.43
N ILE A 501 -0.45 28.30 -29.44
CA ILE A 501 -1.31 28.63 -30.58
C ILE A 501 -0.40 29.12 -31.72
N PRO A 502 -0.54 28.57 -32.93
CA PRO A 502 0.19 29.12 -34.09
C PRO A 502 -0.09 30.62 -34.23
N SER A 503 0.98 31.41 -34.44
CA SER A 503 0.82 32.85 -34.59
C SER A 503 -0.05 33.19 -35.82
N LYS A 504 -0.74 34.32 -35.80
CA LYS A 504 -1.56 34.79 -36.93
C LYS A 504 -0.75 34.83 -38.23
N GLU A 505 0.52 35.25 -38.16
CA GLU A 505 1.44 35.26 -39.31
C GLU A 505 1.70 33.85 -39.86
N GLN A 506 1.90 32.85 -38.99
CA GLN A 506 2.03 31.45 -39.39
C GLN A 506 0.75 30.93 -40.04
N ILE A 507 -0.41 31.25 -39.49
CA ILE A 507 -1.71 30.84 -40.05
C ILE A 507 -1.94 31.50 -41.41
N VAL A 508 -1.63 32.79 -41.54
CA VAL A 508 -1.70 33.53 -42.85
C VAL A 508 -0.80 32.86 -43.90
N ASN A 509 0.43 32.50 -43.53
CA ASN A 509 1.34 31.81 -44.45
C ASN A 509 0.81 30.45 -44.93
N LEU A 510 0.16 29.67 -44.03
CA LEU A 510 -0.50 28.42 -44.38
C LEU A 510 -1.70 28.63 -45.33
N THR A 511 -2.46 29.72 -45.15
CA THR A 511 -3.57 30.08 -46.04
C THR A 511 -3.12 30.58 -47.40
N ALA A 512 -2.00 31.28 -47.45
CA ALA A 512 -1.44 31.89 -48.69
C ALA A 512 -0.79 30.85 -49.63
N ASP A 513 -0.32 29.72 -49.07
CA ASP A 513 0.39 28.67 -49.86
C ASP A 513 -0.56 27.83 -50.75
N GLY A 514 -1.87 27.96 -50.60
CA GLY A 514 -2.89 27.26 -51.41
C GLY A 514 -2.87 25.72 -51.32
N THR A 515 -2.02 25.17 -50.46
CA THR A 515 -1.84 23.72 -50.26
C THR A 515 -3.03 23.12 -49.47
N TYR A 516 -3.62 23.90 -48.60
CA TYR A 516 -4.67 23.46 -47.72
C TYR A 516 -6.04 24.04 -48.11
N ASN A 517 -7.09 23.21 -48.07
CA ASN A 517 -8.44 23.74 -48.06
C ASN A 517 -8.81 24.26 -46.66
N GLN A 518 -9.89 24.99 -46.52
CA GLN A 518 -10.26 25.64 -45.24
C GLN A 518 -10.38 24.65 -44.06
N VAL A 519 -10.94 23.46 -44.27
CA VAL A 519 -11.07 22.42 -43.23
C VAL A 519 -9.66 21.91 -42.85
N ASN A 520 -8.83 21.61 -43.79
CA ASN A 520 -7.48 21.10 -43.55
C ASN A 520 -6.57 22.11 -42.86
N ILE A 521 -6.81 23.42 -43.03
CA ILE A 521 -6.07 24.46 -42.27
C ILE A 521 -6.42 24.40 -40.79
N TYR A 522 -7.69 24.28 -40.44
CA TYR A 522 -8.09 24.12 -39.04
C TYR A 522 -7.47 22.85 -38.43
N GLU A 523 -7.58 21.72 -39.14
CA GLU A 523 -6.94 20.47 -38.75
C GLU A 523 -5.44 20.64 -38.54
N HIS A 524 -4.74 21.26 -39.51
CA HIS A 524 -3.30 21.49 -39.41
C HIS A 524 -2.93 22.43 -38.24
N CYS A 525 -3.69 23.50 -38.04
CA CYS A 525 -3.45 24.43 -36.92
C CYS A 525 -3.71 23.77 -35.57
N THR A 526 -4.72 22.91 -35.46
CA THR A 526 -4.96 22.15 -34.24
C THR A 526 -3.87 21.14 -33.98
N ASP A 527 -3.36 20.46 -35.03
CA ASP A 527 -2.22 19.54 -34.91
C ASP A 527 -0.97 20.25 -34.46
N LEU A 528 -0.66 21.40 -35.03
CA LEU A 528 0.48 22.24 -34.61
C LEU A 528 0.37 22.65 -33.15
N MET A 529 -0.80 23.11 -32.73
CA MET A 529 -1.04 23.48 -31.33
C MET A 529 -0.91 22.26 -30.41
N ARG A 530 -1.52 21.10 -30.76
CA ARG A 530 -1.41 19.85 -30.00
C ARG A 530 0.04 19.41 -29.84
N MET A 531 0.79 19.40 -30.92
CA MET A 531 2.21 19.03 -30.90
C MET A 531 3.03 20.00 -30.03
N SER A 532 2.81 21.31 -30.19
CA SER A 532 3.50 22.32 -29.38
C SER A 532 3.25 22.18 -27.89
N ILE A 533 2.01 21.91 -27.50
CA ILE A 533 1.66 21.66 -26.09
C ILE A 533 2.36 20.40 -25.58
N ILE A 534 2.32 19.29 -26.34
CA ILE A 534 2.95 18.03 -25.96
C ILE A 534 4.46 18.19 -25.79
N ASP A 535 5.10 18.88 -26.73
CA ASP A 535 6.56 19.12 -26.72
C ASP A 535 6.95 19.98 -25.52
N ASP A 536 6.16 21.02 -25.22
CA ASP A 536 6.41 21.89 -24.06
C ASP A 536 6.30 21.08 -22.73
N PHE A 537 5.27 20.26 -22.57
CA PHE A 537 5.14 19.39 -21.41
C PHE A 537 6.21 18.29 -21.35
N THR A 538 6.66 17.80 -22.49
CA THR A 538 7.77 16.82 -22.55
C THR A 538 9.07 17.42 -22.00
N GLY A 539 9.25 18.73 -22.09
CA GLY A 539 10.36 19.48 -21.48
C GLY A 539 10.47 19.33 -19.96
N LEU A 540 9.39 18.91 -19.29
CA LEU A 540 9.39 18.61 -17.84
C LEU A 540 10.33 17.43 -17.48
N ASN A 541 10.79 16.63 -18.44
CA ASN A 541 11.79 15.58 -18.19
C ASN A 541 13.07 16.16 -17.56
N VAL A 542 13.47 17.37 -17.91
CA VAL A 542 14.66 18.03 -17.32
C VAL A 542 14.52 18.18 -15.79
N VAL A 543 13.31 18.45 -15.32
CA VAL A 543 13.03 18.57 -13.88
C VAL A 543 13.13 17.21 -13.21
N LEU A 544 12.58 16.18 -13.86
CA LEU A 544 12.62 14.81 -13.34
C LEU A 544 14.04 14.24 -13.30
N ASP A 545 14.85 14.52 -14.31
CA ASP A 545 16.25 14.09 -14.37
C ASP A 545 17.07 14.71 -13.22
N LYS A 546 16.83 15.98 -12.88
CA LYS A 546 17.46 16.61 -11.70
C LYS A 546 17.05 15.93 -10.40
N LEU A 547 15.76 15.65 -10.22
CA LEU A 547 15.25 14.97 -9.02
C LEU A 547 15.84 13.55 -8.89
N VAL A 548 15.96 12.84 -10.00
CA VAL A 548 16.59 11.51 -10.03
C VAL A 548 18.06 11.59 -9.68
N GLU A 549 18.78 12.58 -10.22
CA GLU A 549 20.21 12.78 -9.93
C GLU A 549 20.45 13.15 -8.47
N GLU A 550 19.64 14.03 -7.90
CA GLU A 550 19.69 14.37 -6.46
C GLU A 550 19.48 13.13 -5.60
N MET A 551 18.44 12.35 -5.88
CA MET A 551 18.19 11.09 -5.17
C MET A 551 19.35 10.12 -5.28
N LYS A 552 19.94 9.97 -6.48
CA LYS A 552 21.11 9.11 -6.67
C LYS A 552 22.29 9.61 -5.86
N LYS A 553 22.57 10.92 -5.87
CA LYS A 553 23.65 11.51 -5.07
C LYS A 553 23.47 11.31 -3.57
N ASP A 554 22.25 11.43 -3.06
CA ASP A 554 21.96 11.17 -1.63
C ASP A 554 22.28 9.72 -1.23
N ILE A 555 21.95 8.78 -2.11
CA ILE A 555 22.28 7.37 -1.90
C ILE A 555 23.81 7.15 -1.97
N LEU A 556 24.48 7.74 -2.95
CA LEU A 556 25.94 7.58 -3.11
C LEU A 556 26.72 8.21 -1.94
N LYS A 557 26.23 9.27 -1.31
CA LYS A 557 26.81 9.80 -0.08
C LYS A 557 26.80 8.75 1.04
N ILE A 558 25.75 7.91 1.11
CA ILE A 558 25.70 6.81 2.07
C ILE A 558 26.68 5.70 1.68
N PHE A 559 26.79 5.35 0.39
CA PHE A 559 27.74 4.33 -0.06
C PHE A 559 29.20 4.76 0.17
N ALA A 560 29.54 5.99 -0.20
CA ALA A 560 30.90 6.48 -0.12
C ALA A 560 31.33 6.97 1.29
N GLY A 561 30.36 7.37 2.12
CA GLY A 561 30.63 8.02 3.40
C GLY A 561 31.38 7.15 4.38
N GLU A 562 32.37 7.75 5.08
CA GLU A 562 33.23 7.06 6.06
C GLU A 562 32.45 6.49 7.25
N GLU A 563 31.36 7.15 7.65
CA GLU A 563 30.50 6.72 8.75
C GLU A 563 29.52 5.61 8.35
N TYR A 564 29.32 5.43 7.03
CA TYR A 564 28.28 4.55 6.49
C TYR A 564 28.91 3.39 5.69
N GLY A 565 28.92 3.48 4.36
CA GLY A 565 29.38 2.41 3.49
C GLY A 565 30.89 2.32 3.33
N ARG A 566 31.61 3.41 3.57
CA ARG A 566 33.06 3.54 3.42
C ARG A 566 33.64 3.24 2.04
N LEU A 567 32.78 3.12 1.03
CA LEU A 567 33.21 2.78 -0.33
C LEU A 567 33.92 3.95 -1.03
N GLY A 568 33.87 5.14 -0.46
CA GLY A 568 34.67 6.30 -0.86
C GLY A 568 36.18 6.06 -0.80
N ALA A 569 36.63 5.14 0.05
CA ALA A 569 38.03 4.68 0.09
C ALA A 569 38.43 3.99 -1.22
N ILE A 570 37.52 3.31 -1.90
CA ILE A 570 37.73 2.64 -3.19
C ILE A 570 37.52 3.61 -4.35
N ALA A 571 36.40 4.32 -4.34
CA ALA A 571 36.03 5.31 -5.36
C ALA A 571 35.63 6.62 -4.65
N PRO A 572 36.48 7.65 -4.63
CA PRO A 572 36.15 8.92 -3.99
C PRO A 572 34.95 9.58 -4.66
N LEU A 573 34.01 10.06 -3.83
CA LEU A 573 32.88 10.88 -4.28
C LEU A 573 33.23 12.35 -4.10
N THR A 574 33.34 13.07 -5.24
CA THR A 574 33.60 14.51 -5.24
C THR A 574 32.33 15.28 -5.63
N ASP A 575 32.25 16.56 -5.28
CA ASP A 575 31.07 17.38 -5.57
C ASP A 575 30.79 17.52 -7.08
N ASP A 576 31.83 17.53 -7.89
CA ASP A 576 31.74 17.66 -9.37
C ASP A 576 31.43 16.34 -10.08
N CYS A 577 31.45 15.20 -9.36
CA CYS A 577 31.19 13.89 -9.94
C CYS A 577 29.68 13.65 -10.09
N SER A 578 29.26 13.24 -11.30
CA SER A 578 27.90 12.75 -11.49
C SER A 578 27.70 11.37 -10.86
N SER A 579 26.43 11.04 -10.55
CA SER A 579 26.11 9.72 -9.98
C SER A 579 26.55 8.58 -10.91
N SER A 580 26.41 8.74 -12.20
CA SER A 580 26.79 7.76 -13.20
C SER A 580 28.30 7.54 -13.25
N GLU A 581 29.09 8.62 -13.22
CA GLU A 581 30.56 8.54 -13.21
C GLU A 581 31.10 7.83 -11.96
N TRP A 582 30.53 8.12 -10.80
CA TRP A 582 30.94 7.41 -9.57
C TRP A 582 30.66 5.91 -9.66
N ILE A 583 29.44 5.55 -10.11
CA ILE A 583 29.05 4.14 -10.26
C ILE A 583 29.96 3.42 -11.24
N ASP A 584 30.25 4.02 -12.39
CA ASP A 584 31.14 3.44 -13.40
C ASP A 584 32.57 3.25 -12.83
N SER A 585 33.11 4.26 -12.17
CA SER A 585 34.44 4.19 -11.53
C SER A 585 34.49 3.11 -10.43
N PHE A 586 33.42 2.99 -9.63
CA PHE A 586 33.35 1.96 -8.60
C PHE A 586 33.30 0.56 -9.20
N ILE A 587 32.46 0.34 -10.22
CA ILE A 587 32.32 -0.95 -10.91
C ILE A 587 33.63 -1.35 -11.57
N GLU A 588 34.31 -0.43 -12.25
CA GLU A 588 35.60 -0.67 -12.92
C GLU A 588 36.68 -1.06 -11.91
N LYS A 589 36.86 -0.27 -10.85
CA LYS A 589 37.91 -0.52 -9.83
C LYS A 589 37.69 -1.82 -9.10
N THR A 590 36.44 -2.14 -8.74
CA THR A 590 36.12 -3.35 -7.99
C THR A 590 35.93 -4.58 -8.88
N LYS A 591 35.79 -4.40 -10.19
CA LYS A 591 35.40 -5.45 -11.14
C LYS A 591 34.09 -6.14 -10.72
N CYS A 592 33.12 -5.36 -10.25
CA CYS A 592 31.85 -5.88 -9.70
C CYS A 592 31.13 -6.82 -10.68
N GLU A 593 31.17 -6.54 -11.98
CA GLU A 593 30.48 -7.36 -12.99
C GLU A 593 31.05 -8.80 -13.08
N GLU A 594 32.32 -8.98 -12.75
CA GLU A 594 32.99 -10.27 -12.77
C GLU A 594 32.95 -10.96 -11.41
N LYS A 595 33.32 -10.21 -10.34
CA LYS A 595 33.54 -10.74 -9.00
C LYS A 595 32.31 -10.68 -8.08
N TYR A 596 31.52 -9.61 -8.17
CA TYR A 596 30.38 -9.34 -7.28
C TYR A 596 29.13 -9.03 -8.13
N LYS A 597 28.72 -10.03 -8.91
CA LYS A 597 27.72 -9.89 -9.98
C LYS A 597 26.40 -9.29 -9.54
N LEU A 598 25.92 -9.62 -8.34
CA LEU A 598 24.65 -9.11 -7.83
C LEU A 598 24.74 -7.64 -7.46
N ILE A 599 25.88 -7.20 -6.91
CA ILE A 599 26.14 -5.78 -6.63
C ILE A 599 26.24 -5.01 -7.94
N GLY A 600 27.05 -5.53 -8.89
CA GLY A 600 27.19 -4.91 -10.22
C GLY A 600 25.86 -4.74 -10.92
N ALA A 601 25.05 -5.79 -10.98
CA ALA A 601 23.71 -5.75 -11.59
C ALA A 601 22.77 -4.75 -10.88
N ALA A 602 22.80 -4.69 -9.54
CA ALA A 602 22.01 -3.75 -8.78
C ALA A 602 22.42 -2.29 -9.08
N LEU A 603 23.71 -2.00 -9.08
CA LEU A 603 24.25 -0.67 -9.37
C LEU A 603 24.01 -0.25 -10.82
N GLN A 604 24.15 -1.14 -11.80
CA GLN A 604 23.86 -0.86 -13.21
C GLN A 604 22.38 -0.53 -13.41
N LYS A 605 21.48 -1.29 -12.78
CA LYS A 605 20.05 -0.99 -12.84
C LYS A 605 19.72 0.36 -12.18
N PHE A 606 20.33 0.65 -11.04
CA PHE A 606 20.18 1.94 -10.38
C PHE A 606 20.73 3.08 -11.20
N ARG A 607 21.88 2.92 -11.83
CA ARG A 607 22.47 3.87 -12.79
C ARG A 607 21.50 4.21 -13.92
N ALA A 608 20.88 3.19 -14.51
CA ALA A 608 19.96 3.32 -15.63
C ALA A 608 18.56 3.86 -15.22
N TYR A 609 18.28 4.01 -13.94
CA TYR A 609 16.96 4.46 -13.50
C TYR A 609 16.70 5.91 -13.89
N THR A 610 15.54 6.13 -14.53
CA THR A 610 15.00 7.45 -14.91
C THR A 610 13.51 7.51 -14.67
N ILE A 611 12.96 8.70 -14.57
CA ILE A 611 11.52 8.97 -14.56
C ILE A 611 11.21 9.80 -15.81
N SER A 612 10.22 9.39 -16.57
CA SER A 612 9.80 10.12 -17.76
C SER A 612 8.35 10.56 -17.66
N VAL A 613 8.08 11.79 -18.03
CA VAL A 613 6.72 12.33 -18.12
C VAL A 613 5.84 11.52 -19.08
N GLN A 614 6.43 10.85 -20.07
CA GLN A 614 5.72 9.98 -21.01
C GLN A 614 4.99 8.83 -20.28
N GLY A 615 5.56 8.33 -19.18
CA GLY A 615 5.02 7.18 -18.45
C GLY A 615 3.80 7.50 -17.59
N PHE A 616 3.54 8.78 -17.25
CA PHE A 616 2.46 9.08 -16.30
C PHE A 616 1.73 10.41 -16.54
N LEU A 617 2.27 11.34 -17.30
CA LEU A 617 1.71 12.68 -17.43
C LEU A 617 1.26 13.01 -18.86
N ILE A 618 2.07 12.67 -19.85
CA ILE A 618 1.80 13.07 -21.24
C ILE A 618 0.51 12.44 -21.78
N HIS A 619 0.15 11.23 -21.36
CA HIS A 619 -1.09 10.63 -21.81
C HIS A 619 -2.32 11.40 -21.28
N GLU A 620 -2.26 11.91 -20.05
CA GLU A 620 -3.35 12.73 -19.50
C GLU A 620 -3.46 14.06 -20.24
N VAL A 621 -2.32 14.68 -20.57
CA VAL A 621 -2.33 15.89 -21.40
C VAL A 621 -2.95 15.60 -22.76
N ARG A 622 -2.56 14.51 -23.41
CA ARG A 622 -3.10 14.10 -24.72
C ARG A 622 -4.60 13.86 -24.68
N ASP A 623 -5.09 13.17 -23.66
CA ASP A 623 -6.52 12.89 -23.49
C ASP A 623 -7.36 14.20 -23.38
N GLN A 624 -6.78 15.26 -22.79
CA GLN A 624 -7.46 16.54 -22.72
C GLN A 624 -7.39 17.32 -24.05
N LEU A 625 -6.43 17.01 -24.92
CA LEU A 625 -6.32 17.61 -26.25
C LEU A 625 -7.31 17.01 -27.27
N ASP A 626 -8.02 15.95 -26.93
CA ASP A 626 -9.03 15.35 -27.80
C ASP A 626 -10.21 16.27 -28.06
N CYS A 627 -10.41 17.29 -27.22
CA CYS A 627 -11.45 18.30 -27.46
C CYS A 627 -11.19 19.19 -28.70
N ILE A 628 -9.93 19.28 -29.15
CA ILE A 628 -9.56 19.99 -30.38
C ILE A 628 -9.24 19.04 -31.53
N ASP A 629 -9.46 17.74 -31.36
CA ASP A 629 -9.34 16.78 -32.46
C ASP A 629 -10.57 16.81 -33.34
N ILE A 630 -10.43 17.41 -34.50
CA ILE A 630 -11.51 17.60 -35.47
C ILE A 630 -12.08 16.22 -35.92
N SER A 631 -11.27 15.19 -35.97
CA SER A 631 -11.70 13.84 -36.35
C SER A 631 -12.59 13.17 -35.30
N LEU A 632 -12.52 13.63 -34.05
CA LEU A 632 -13.22 13.00 -32.94
C LEU A 632 -14.57 13.65 -32.58
N ASN A 633 -14.70 14.98 -32.57
CA ASN A 633 -15.98 15.65 -32.21
C ASN A 633 -15.94 17.18 -32.26
N THR A 634 -14.92 17.82 -32.82
CA THR A 634 -14.82 19.26 -32.79
C THR A 634 -15.64 19.88 -33.92
N GLU A 635 -16.62 20.68 -33.59
CA GLU A 635 -17.39 21.43 -34.59
C GLU A 635 -16.52 22.57 -35.15
N ILE A 636 -16.22 22.50 -36.44
CA ILE A 636 -15.55 23.59 -37.15
C ILE A 636 -16.57 24.70 -37.40
N PRO A 637 -16.22 26.00 -37.16
CA PRO A 637 -17.11 27.12 -37.47
C PRO A 637 -17.59 27.09 -38.93
N ALA A 638 -18.88 27.38 -39.14
CA ALA A 638 -19.44 27.44 -40.47
C ALA A 638 -18.84 28.63 -41.25
N PHE A 639 -18.25 28.35 -42.41
CA PHE A 639 -17.63 29.39 -43.25
C PHE A 639 -18.69 30.28 -43.92
N SER A 640 -18.53 31.58 -43.82
CA SER A 640 -19.26 32.52 -44.69
C SER A 640 -18.45 32.79 -45.96
N ALA A 641 -19.14 32.97 -47.08
CA ALA A 641 -18.53 33.26 -48.38
C ALA A 641 -17.67 34.57 -48.40
N SER A 642 -17.75 35.38 -47.32
CA SER A 642 -17.01 36.63 -47.14
C SER A 642 -15.61 36.46 -46.53
N MET A 643 -15.21 35.25 -46.14
CA MET A 643 -13.92 34.97 -45.48
C MET A 643 -12.83 34.49 -46.42
N ILE A 644 -12.79 35.00 -47.63
CA ILE A 644 -11.79 34.67 -48.66
C ILE A 644 -10.43 35.36 -48.38
N GLU A 645 -10.40 36.39 -47.53
CA GLU A 645 -9.19 37.11 -47.15
C GLU A 645 -8.42 36.28 -46.08
N SER A 646 -7.16 35.95 -46.36
CA SER A 646 -6.29 35.11 -45.49
C SER A 646 -6.17 35.65 -44.06
N ASP A 647 -6.14 36.98 -43.91
CA ASP A 647 -5.99 37.64 -42.60
C ASP A 647 -7.24 37.44 -41.72
N LYS A 648 -8.43 37.51 -42.28
CA LYS A 648 -9.70 37.29 -41.54
C LYS A 648 -9.88 35.86 -41.14
N LEU A 649 -9.49 34.92 -42.01
CA LEU A 649 -9.52 33.51 -41.70
C LEU A 649 -8.50 33.16 -40.59
N ALA A 650 -7.31 33.77 -40.65
CA ALA A 650 -6.28 33.62 -39.64
C ALA A 650 -6.73 34.17 -38.27
N ASP A 651 -7.41 35.33 -38.25
CA ASP A 651 -7.98 35.89 -37.03
C ASP A 651 -9.02 34.96 -36.43
N GLU A 652 -9.90 34.38 -37.23
CA GLU A 652 -10.95 33.49 -36.80
C GLU A 652 -10.41 32.15 -36.27
N ILE A 653 -9.46 31.56 -36.99
CA ILE A 653 -8.76 30.34 -36.54
C ILE A 653 -8.05 30.61 -35.20
N TYR A 654 -7.36 31.74 -35.09
CA TYR A 654 -6.64 32.11 -33.88
C TYR A 654 -7.57 32.26 -32.67
N GLU A 655 -8.67 33.01 -32.81
CA GLU A 655 -9.64 33.21 -31.72
C GLU A 655 -10.39 31.91 -31.39
N TRP A 656 -10.66 31.07 -32.37
CA TRP A 656 -11.23 29.75 -32.17
C TRP A 656 -10.28 28.87 -31.36
N LEU A 657 -9.01 28.75 -31.74
CA LEU A 657 -7.99 28.02 -30.98
C LEU A 657 -7.78 28.58 -29.58
N ARG A 658 -7.87 29.90 -29.44
CA ARG A 658 -7.75 30.55 -28.13
C ARG A 658 -8.86 30.15 -27.17
N THR A 659 -10.09 30.04 -27.65
CA THR A 659 -11.22 29.57 -26.84
C THR A 659 -10.97 28.14 -26.31
N TYR A 660 -10.44 27.28 -27.18
CA TYR A 660 -10.08 25.93 -26.77
C TYR A 660 -8.84 25.89 -25.88
N ALA A 661 -7.89 26.80 -26.06
CA ALA A 661 -6.71 26.88 -25.19
C ALA A 661 -7.08 27.15 -23.74
N GLU A 662 -8.08 28.02 -23.51
CA GLU A 662 -8.60 28.28 -22.16
C GLU A 662 -9.30 27.02 -21.57
N GLU A 663 -10.07 26.30 -22.38
CA GLU A 663 -10.72 25.04 -21.98
C GLU A 663 -9.67 23.93 -21.69
N ILE A 664 -8.65 23.83 -22.55
CA ILE A 664 -7.56 22.86 -22.37
C ILE A 664 -6.81 23.17 -21.07
N TYR A 665 -6.50 24.45 -20.83
CA TYR A 665 -5.83 24.85 -19.58
C TYR A 665 -6.55 24.30 -18.36
N GLU A 666 -7.86 24.56 -18.22
CA GLU A 666 -8.64 24.09 -17.08
C GLU A 666 -8.74 22.57 -17.00
N LYS A 667 -8.85 21.89 -18.13
CA LYS A 667 -8.95 20.42 -18.17
C LYS A 667 -7.63 19.77 -17.80
N VAL A 668 -6.53 20.23 -18.36
CA VAL A 668 -5.18 19.72 -18.07
C VAL A 668 -4.84 20.00 -16.61
N GLU A 669 -5.08 21.22 -16.11
CA GLU A 669 -4.84 21.55 -14.71
C GLU A 669 -5.54 20.57 -13.76
N ARG A 670 -6.81 20.28 -14.01
CA ARG A 670 -7.57 19.32 -13.19
C ARG A 670 -7.04 17.90 -13.29
N SER A 671 -6.66 17.45 -14.49
CA SER A 671 -6.16 16.09 -14.69
C SER A 671 -4.77 15.88 -14.05
N LEU A 672 -3.92 16.91 -14.06
CA LEU A 672 -2.58 16.83 -13.52
C LEU A 672 -2.52 16.80 -11.98
N ASN A 673 -3.51 17.34 -11.29
CA ASN A 673 -3.48 17.46 -9.83
C ASN A 673 -3.20 16.13 -9.10
N ASN A 674 -3.71 15.01 -9.61
CA ASN A 674 -3.49 13.69 -9.03
C ASN A 674 -2.15 13.06 -9.40
N LEU A 675 -1.43 13.63 -10.37
CA LEU A 675 -0.19 13.08 -10.91
C LEU A 675 1.06 13.63 -10.23
N TYR A 676 0.95 14.77 -9.57
CA TYR A 676 2.09 15.43 -8.93
C TYR A 676 2.75 14.61 -7.81
N THR A 677 2.06 13.60 -7.26
CA THR A 677 2.67 12.65 -6.32
C THR A 677 3.50 11.56 -6.99
N THR A 678 3.34 11.35 -8.29
CA THR A 678 3.96 10.23 -9.04
C THR A 678 5.49 10.25 -8.99
N PRO A 679 6.19 11.38 -9.18
CA PRO A 679 7.64 11.40 -9.06
C PRO A 679 8.11 10.96 -7.67
N ASN A 680 7.51 11.47 -6.61
CA ASN A 680 7.88 11.11 -5.25
C ASN A 680 7.65 9.62 -4.95
N LYS A 681 6.56 9.04 -5.45
CA LYS A 681 6.29 7.61 -5.38
C LYS A 681 7.33 6.80 -6.14
N SER A 682 7.71 7.27 -7.33
CA SER A 682 8.69 6.61 -8.19
C SER A 682 10.10 6.65 -7.60
N LEU A 683 10.51 7.80 -7.04
CA LEU A 683 11.79 7.92 -6.33
C LEU A 683 11.85 6.98 -5.11
N PHE A 684 10.79 6.97 -4.30
CA PHE A 684 10.70 6.04 -3.17
C PHE A 684 10.80 4.57 -3.62
N ALA A 685 10.11 4.21 -4.70
CA ALA A 685 10.14 2.86 -5.25
C ALA A 685 11.53 2.48 -5.77
N ALA A 686 12.25 3.42 -6.39
CA ALA A 686 13.60 3.20 -6.89
C ALA A 686 14.61 2.93 -5.77
N ILE A 687 14.55 3.73 -4.70
CA ILE A 687 15.41 3.52 -3.53
C ILE A 687 15.12 2.16 -2.90
N LYS A 688 13.83 1.83 -2.78
CA LYS A 688 13.43 0.54 -2.22
C LYS A 688 13.83 -0.64 -3.12
N ASP A 689 13.69 -0.53 -4.45
CA ASP A 689 14.17 -1.57 -5.38
C ASP A 689 15.69 -1.76 -5.27
N LEU A 690 16.46 -0.68 -5.18
CA LEU A 690 17.89 -0.79 -4.92
C LEU A 690 18.16 -1.48 -3.58
N PHE A 691 17.53 -1.02 -2.50
CA PHE A 691 17.67 -1.63 -1.17
C PHE A 691 17.37 -3.12 -1.19
N ASP A 692 16.26 -3.51 -1.81
CA ASP A 692 15.85 -4.91 -1.92
C ASP A 692 16.86 -5.72 -2.74
N ARG A 693 17.41 -5.16 -3.83
CA ARG A 693 18.42 -5.83 -4.66
C ARG A 693 19.72 -6.06 -3.95
N ILE A 694 20.24 -5.04 -3.30
CA ILE A 694 21.52 -5.17 -2.56
C ILE A 694 21.39 -6.01 -1.30
N THR A 695 20.16 -6.28 -0.85
CA THR A 695 19.91 -7.04 0.39
C THR A 695 19.46 -8.47 0.12
N TYR A 696 18.55 -8.67 -0.86
CA TYR A 696 17.81 -9.93 -1.00
C TYR A 696 17.99 -10.63 -2.35
N SER A 697 18.75 -10.08 -3.30
CA SER A 697 18.97 -10.76 -4.58
C SER A 697 19.75 -12.05 -4.40
N ASN A 698 19.35 -13.06 -5.17
CA ASN A 698 20.02 -14.35 -5.25
C ASN A 698 20.38 -14.64 -6.71
N ALA A 699 21.55 -15.20 -6.93
CA ALA A 699 21.97 -15.71 -8.23
C ALA A 699 21.48 -17.15 -8.43
N GLU A 700 21.47 -17.63 -9.67
CA GLU A 700 21.07 -19.00 -10.02
C GLU A 700 21.94 -20.08 -9.38
N ASP A 701 23.20 -19.78 -9.09
CA ASP A 701 24.17 -20.64 -8.40
C ASP A 701 24.04 -20.61 -6.86
N GLY A 702 23.05 -19.89 -6.33
CA GLY A 702 22.76 -19.80 -4.90
C GLY A 702 23.54 -18.73 -4.14
N ILE A 703 24.41 -17.95 -4.81
CA ILE A 703 25.11 -16.81 -4.19
C ILE A 703 24.10 -15.71 -3.89
N LYS A 704 24.18 -15.13 -2.69
CA LYS A 704 23.29 -14.04 -2.24
C LYS A 704 24.00 -12.69 -2.33
N ALA A 705 23.25 -11.63 -2.53
CA ALA A 705 23.81 -10.27 -2.56
C ALA A 705 24.63 -9.94 -1.30
N GLN A 706 24.23 -10.47 -0.15
CA GLN A 706 24.98 -10.29 1.10
C GLN A 706 26.34 -10.98 1.09
N ASP A 707 26.47 -12.13 0.40
CA ASP A 707 27.75 -12.80 0.24
C ASP A 707 28.67 -12.00 -0.69
N ASP A 708 28.14 -11.43 -1.77
CA ASP A 708 28.87 -10.51 -2.64
C ASP A 708 29.40 -9.30 -1.86
N TRP A 709 28.54 -8.68 -1.01
CA TRP A 709 28.95 -7.57 -0.16
C TRP A 709 30.02 -7.95 0.84
N ARG A 710 29.89 -9.12 1.47
CA ARG A 710 30.91 -9.62 2.40
C ARG A 710 32.24 -9.79 1.69
N HIS A 711 32.25 -10.48 0.53
CA HIS A 711 33.47 -10.71 -0.25
C HIS A 711 34.07 -9.38 -0.74
N LEU A 712 33.26 -8.44 -1.18
CA LEU A 712 33.74 -7.14 -1.59
C LEU A 712 34.46 -6.43 -0.42
N TYR A 713 33.84 -6.37 0.75
CA TYR A 713 34.50 -5.75 1.90
C TYR A 713 35.74 -6.52 2.34
N GLU A 714 35.73 -7.86 2.32
CA GLU A 714 36.88 -8.71 2.65
C GLU A 714 38.07 -8.44 1.72
N ASP A 715 37.84 -8.34 0.41
CA ASP A 715 38.91 -8.08 -0.57
C ASP A 715 39.50 -6.67 -0.42
N TRP A 716 38.75 -5.71 0.15
CA TRP A 716 39.17 -4.32 0.26
C TRP A 716 39.46 -3.85 1.70
N ILE A 717 39.52 -4.77 2.69
CA ILE A 717 39.88 -4.48 4.09
C ILE A 717 41.10 -3.53 4.21
N PRO A 718 42.23 -3.79 3.52
CA PRO A 718 43.43 -2.96 3.72
C PRO A 718 43.26 -1.50 3.29
N LEU A 719 42.27 -1.22 2.42
CA LEU A 719 42.00 0.14 1.95
C LEU A 719 40.91 0.83 2.78
N ILE A 720 39.86 0.09 3.10
CA ILE A 720 38.68 0.59 3.81
C ILE A 720 38.98 0.83 5.30
N TRP A 721 39.83 -0.01 5.92
CA TRP A 721 40.18 0.07 7.34
C TRP A 721 41.70 0.11 7.55
N LYS A 722 42.37 1.00 6.83
CA LYS A 722 43.84 1.05 6.74
C LYS A 722 44.56 1.13 8.09
N GLU A 723 44.07 1.94 9.03
CA GLU A 723 44.74 2.16 10.32
C GLU A 723 44.60 0.96 11.27
N GLU A 724 43.46 0.25 11.17
CA GLU A 724 43.08 -0.80 12.07
C GLU A 724 43.63 -2.19 11.64
N TYR A 725 44.02 -2.28 10.36
CA TYR A 725 44.59 -3.51 9.80
C TYR A 725 45.97 -3.85 10.39
N GLN A 726 46.64 -2.86 11.01
CA GLN A 726 48.07 -2.98 11.44
C GLN A 726 48.27 -3.48 12.87
N GLU A 727 47.26 -3.61 13.71
CA GLU A 727 47.48 -3.66 15.17
C GLU A 727 47.28 -4.99 15.93
N LYS A 728 46.91 -6.18 15.38
CA LYS A 728 46.64 -7.30 16.33
C LYS A 728 47.06 -8.72 16.00
N SER A 729 47.63 -9.40 17.06
CA SER A 729 47.70 -10.85 17.24
C SER A 729 47.64 -11.22 18.75
N ALA A 730 46.73 -12.13 19.17
CA ALA A 730 46.73 -13.07 20.31
C ALA A 730 45.41 -13.26 21.06
N MET A 731 44.81 -14.48 21.08
CA MET A 731 44.02 -15.04 22.20
C MET A 731 43.50 -16.46 21.97
N GLN A 732 43.72 -17.36 22.93
CA GLN A 732 43.40 -18.80 22.74
C GLN A 732 42.63 -19.52 23.86
N SER A 733 42.30 -18.95 25.00
CA SER A 733 41.80 -19.75 26.13
C SER A 733 40.31 -19.67 26.52
N ILE A 734 39.49 -18.85 25.85
CA ILE A 734 38.05 -18.70 26.19
C ILE A 734 37.17 -19.56 25.27
N ALA A 735 37.76 -20.25 24.31
CA ALA A 735 37.08 -20.98 23.23
C ALA A 735 36.20 -22.16 23.69
N GLU A 736 36.56 -22.84 24.78
CA GLU A 736 35.90 -24.11 25.15
C GLU A 736 34.48 -23.95 25.71
N GLN A 737 34.21 -22.88 26.47
CA GLN A 737 32.87 -22.64 27.03
C GLN A 737 31.89 -22.09 25.97
N TRP A 738 32.41 -21.40 24.97
CA TRP A 738 31.65 -20.88 23.86
C TRP A 738 31.15 -21.97 22.91
N ASN A 739 31.96 -22.97 22.64
CA ASN A 739 31.66 -24.04 21.69
C ASN A 739 30.36 -24.79 22.06
N ALA A 740 30.12 -25.01 23.36
CA ALA A 740 28.89 -25.68 23.80
C ALA A 740 27.59 -24.90 23.47
N VAL A 741 27.63 -23.54 23.45
CA VAL A 741 26.47 -22.71 23.11
C VAL A 741 26.30 -22.55 21.60
N THR A 742 27.42 -22.54 20.86
CA THR A 742 27.41 -22.35 19.40
C THR A 742 27.05 -23.65 18.65
N ASP A 743 27.47 -24.82 19.14
CA ASP A 743 27.07 -26.10 18.55
C ASP A 743 25.55 -26.26 18.47
N SER A 744 24.82 -25.76 19.48
CA SER A 744 23.36 -25.80 19.47
C SER A 744 22.74 -24.89 18.40
N LEU A 745 23.37 -23.75 18.04
CA LEU A 745 22.90 -22.87 17.01
C LEU A 745 23.08 -23.44 15.59
N GLY A 746 24.12 -24.26 15.37
CA GLY A 746 24.49 -24.80 14.06
C GLY A 746 23.51 -25.84 13.47
N GLU A 747 22.63 -26.46 14.28
CA GLU A 747 21.81 -27.60 13.83
C GLU A 747 20.65 -27.23 12.89
N LEU A 748 20.20 -25.96 12.85
CA LEU A 748 19.08 -25.50 12.01
C LEU A 748 19.56 -24.79 10.72
N ASN A 749 20.53 -25.36 10.03
CA ASN A 749 21.26 -24.69 8.95
C ASN A 749 20.64 -24.84 7.56
N SER A 750 19.33 -25.15 7.45
CA SER A 750 18.61 -25.21 6.18
C SER A 750 17.48 -24.18 6.13
N VAL A 751 17.37 -23.48 5.01
CA VAL A 751 16.24 -22.57 4.74
C VAL A 751 14.90 -23.31 4.76
N ASP A 752 14.90 -24.61 4.48
CA ASP A 752 13.69 -25.46 4.52
C ASP A 752 13.07 -25.55 5.92
N ASN A 753 13.88 -25.32 6.97
CA ASN A 753 13.38 -25.26 8.34
C ASN A 753 12.58 -23.97 8.64
N PHE A 754 12.70 -22.96 7.79
CA PHE A 754 12.07 -21.64 7.95
C PHE A 754 11.00 -21.39 6.88
N THR A 755 10.84 -22.30 5.94
CA THR A 755 9.90 -22.19 4.83
C THR A 755 8.95 -23.38 4.79
N ILE A 756 7.78 -23.17 4.24
CA ILE A 756 6.71 -24.16 4.10
C ILE A 756 6.86 -24.81 2.73
N ALA A 757 6.93 -26.14 2.68
CA ALA A 757 6.95 -26.89 1.43
C ALA A 757 5.67 -26.59 0.61
N ASN A 758 5.83 -26.33 -0.69
CA ASN A 758 4.74 -26.02 -1.63
C ASN A 758 3.78 -27.18 -1.89
#